data_faa8570da9f8eeaeb3d54cd8d66fad70
#
_entry.id   faa8570da9f8eeaeb3d54cd8d66fad70
#
_cell.length_a   1.000
_cell.length_b   1.000
_cell.length_c   1.000
_cell.angle_alpha   90.00
_cell.angle_beta   90.00
_cell.angle_gamma   90.00
#
_symmetry.space_group_name_H-M   'P 1'
#
loop_
_entity.id
_entity.type
_entity.pdbx_description
1 polymer ?
#
loop_
_entity_poly.entity_id
_entity_poly.type
_entity_poly.pdbx_seq_one_letter_code
_entity_poly.pdbx_strand_id
1 'polypeptide(L)'
;MSVSCPAPLAGLRIVDLTTGLAGPYCSKLLVDAGAEVIKVEPPGGDPMRRWSAFGGPIPGGRDSAFFAFLNAGKQSLVADLSTDPGRRRLLGLLEEADVLLEDLEPGGLEGIGLGSEALGRSTSRLATVSLTTFGADGPWSDRPGDEFVLQALAGSTDARGLPGETPISVGGRLGDVLLGAMAAPLAVAAARLAAERRGPVRIEVSQYEAMMHAFQTYRTIQAVFDPGENLARSIDLPSIEPAADGWVGFCPITGQQFRDFVTLVGDPGLGGEEFSTSEKRMERRQEFSDRVQAYTGVRTVEEIVEAANALRIPCVPVGHGRSVLGFDHLLERKVFRDHPEGFTAPRPPILYDDHDPGPPRPAPALDQHHGWAGERTEPESTGRRLPLEGVRILDFTAFWAGPFATNLLRLLGAELVKVESVQRPDMMRFSSVAGRSPLWEFSPVFHGSNAGKTAITLRLDDPDGHALAERLVQWADVVVENFSPRVMDQLGLGWDRISELNPGAIMVRMPAFGLDGPWRNRTGFAMTIEQVSGLAWLTGHSNGPPIVPRGVCDPLGGAHAVMGTLCALAQREHTGRGQMVEVPLVEVGLNAAAEQAVEWSANGRLLERAGNRSPASGIRGVYPASEDDSWVAVSIGHDDTRWAALCGVLGRPELVADEHFATSTARVENHDDVDAVIGQWTSGQSMHEAAEALSGAGIPAAPTVNAYLSGDSPHLEARGYFQSADHPVAGRVPYPSAPFRIDGRYLPLGGPAPTLGQHTEEVLGELLGLDGEAITDLGAR
;
A
#
# COMPACT_ATOMS: atom_id res chain seq x y z
N MET A 1 -40.47 0.84 -8.04
CA MET A 1 -39.23 0.70 -8.78
C MET A 1 -38.20 1.42 -7.93
N SER A 2 -37.30 0.72 -7.25
CA SER A 2 -36.15 1.35 -6.58
C SER A 2 -35.30 1.99 -7.69
N VAL A 3 -35.17 3.31 -7.68
CA VAL A 3 -34.19 4.00 -8.50
C VAL A 3 -32.85 3.44 -8.03
N SER A 4 -32.14 2.68 -8.89
CA SER A 4 -30.81 2.20 -8.56
C SER A 4 -29.92 3.42 -8.34
N CYS A 5 -29.27 3.48 -7.19
CA CYS A 5 -28.28 4.52 -6.90
C CYS A 5 -27.18 4.46 -7.97
N PRO A 6 -26.75 5.59 -8.56
CA PRO A 6 -25.64 5.57 -9.51
C PRO A 6 -24.37 5.10 -8.83
N ALA A 7 -23.46 4.47 -9.60
CA ALA A 7 -22.15 4.10 -9.09
C ALA A 7 -21.39 5.34 -8.57
N PRO A 8 -20.51 5.20 -7.56
CA PRO A 8 -19.83 6.34 -6.93
C PRO A 8 -19.12 7.29 -7.91
N LEU A 9 -18.50 6.75 -8.95
CA LEU A 9 -17.78 7.52 -9.98
C LEU A 9 -18.46 7.51 -11.34
N ALA A 10 -19.79 7.32 -11.37
CA ALA A 10 -20.54 7.37 -12.63
C ALA A 10 -20.33 8.72 -13.34
N GLY A 11 -19.97 8.68 -14.64
CA GLY A 11 -19.70 9.83 -15.46
C GLY A 11 -18.28 10.38 -15.40
N LEU A 12 -17.39 9.84 -14.54
CA LEU A 12 -15.96 10.16 -14.55
C LEU A 12 -15.27 9.42 -15.72
N ARG A 13 -14.60 10.15 -16.61
CA ARG A 13 -13.93 9.64 -17.81
C ARG A 13 -12.42 9.70 -17.67
N ILE A 14 -11.77 8.55 -17.84
CA ILE A 14 -10.33 8.39 -17.62
C ILE A 14 -9.69 7.79 -18.86
N VAL A 15 -8.65 8.43 -19.36
CA VAL A 15 -7.74 7.84 -20.35
C VAL A 15 -6.58 7.22 -19.60
N ASP A 16 -6.41 5.91 -19.72
CA ASP A 16 -5.33 5.12 -19.13
C ASP A 16 -4.25 4.86 -20.20
N LEU A 17 -3.16 5.61 -20.12
CA LEU A 17 -1.98 5.48 -20.99
C LEU A 17 -0.87 4.65 -20.33
N THR A 18 -1.13 4.06 -19.16
CA THR A 18 -0.14 3.34 -18.39
C THR A 18 0.07 1.91 -18.89
N THR A 19 1.20 1.33 -18.50
CA THR A 19 1.56 -0.07 -18.75
C THR A 19 1.90 -0.80 -17.45
N GLY A 20 2.23 -2.07 -17.50
CA GLY A 20 2.67 -2.84 -16.34
C GLY A 20 1.56 -3.11 -15.33
N LEU A 21 1.85 -2.97 -14.02
CA LEU A 21 0.93 -3.33 -12.93
C LEU A 21 0.32 -2.12 -12.24
N ALA A 22 1.11 -1.10 -11.89
CA ALA A 22 0.68 -0.01 -11.03
C ALA A 22 -0.49 0.81 -11.63
N GLY A 23 -0.34 1.27 -12.87
CA GLY A 23 -1.38 2.03 -13.56
C GLY A 23 -2.64 1.22 -13.82
N PRO A 24 -2.57 0.00 -14.38
CA PRO A 24 -3.73 -0.87 -14.53
C PRO A 24 -4.43 -1.22 -13.21
N TYR A 25 -3.71 -1.37 -12.10
CA TYR A 25 -4.35 -1.54 -10.78
C TYR A 25 -5.06 -0.26 -10.31
N CYS A 26 -4.44 0.91 -10.50
CA CYS A 26 -5.07 2.21 -10.23
C CYS A 26 -6.39 2.34 -11.01
N SER A 27 -6.35 2.18 -12.32
CA SER A 27 -7.53 2.33 -13.17
C SER A 27 -8.56 1.21 -12.98
N LYS A 28 -8.14 0.00 -12.50
CA LYS A 28 -9.07 -1.04 -12.05
C LYS A 28 -9.92 -0.56 -10.87
N LEU A 29 -9.31 0.01 -9.81
CA LEU A 29 -10.05 0.53 -8.66
C LEU A 29 -11.06 1.61 -9.06
N LEU A 30 -10.71 2.43 -10.06
CA LEU A 30 -11.60 3.47 -10.60
C LEU A 30 -12.78 2.87 -11.39
N VAL A 31 -12.53 1.84 -12.22
CA VAL A 31 -13.59 1.09 -12.93
C VAL A 31 -14.51 0.35 -11.96
N ASP A 32 -13.95 -0.25 -10.92
CA ASP A 32 -14.72 -0.97 -9.88
C ASP A 32 -15.66 -0.02 -9.13
N ALA A 33 -15.31 1.27 -9.02
CA ALA A 33 -16.15 2.32 -8.47
C ALA A 33 -17.09 2.98 -9.52
N GLY A 34 -17.09 2.52 -10.77
CA GLY A 34 -18.02 2.94 -11.81
C GLY A 34 -17.51 3.99 -12.79
N ALA A 35 -16.22 4.36 -12.79
CA ALA A 35 -15.65 5.24 -13.80
C ALA A 35 -15.60 4.58 -15.19
N GLU A 36 -15.71 5.40 -16.24
CA GLU A 36 -15.44 4.97 -17.61
C GLU A 36 -13.94 5.11 -17.91
N VAL A 37 -13.28 4.00 -18.23
CA VAL A 37 -11.84 3.98 -18.51
C VAL A 37 -11.57 3.46 -19.92
N ILE A 38 -10.88 4.26 -20.73
CA ILE A 38 -10.32 3.83 -22.01
C ILE A 38 -8.81 3.65 -21.85
N LYS A 39 -8.37 2.39 -21.95
CA LYS A 39 -6.95 2.05 -22.00
C LYS A 39 -6.45 2.25 -23.42
N VAL A 40 -5.48 3.13 -23.59
CA VAL A 40 -4.80 3.38 -24.87
C VAL A 40 -3.59 2.48 -24.96
N GLU A 41 -3.57 1.63 -25.98
CA GLU A 41 -2.54 0.62 -26.17
C GLU A 41 -1.71 0.87 -27.42
N PRO A 42 -0.42 0.50 -27.46
CA PRO A 42 0.38 0.51 -28.68
C PRO A 42 -0.17 -0.54 -29.67
N PRO A 43 0.24 -0.50 -30.95
CA PRO A 43 -0.23 -1.46 -31.98
C PRO A 43 -0.02 -2.93 -31.63
N GLY A 44 0.98 -3.26 -30.81
CA GLY A 44 1.25 -4.61 -30.31
C GLY A 44 0.46 -5.02 -29.06
N GLY A 45 -0.41 -4.14 -28.54
CA GLY A 45 -1.09 -4.30 -27.27
C GLY A 45 -0.19 -4.02 -26.06
N ASP A 46 -0.80 -3.91 -24.88
CA ASP A 46 -0.09 -3.82 -23.60
C ASP A 46 0.78 -5.07 -23.38
N PRO A 47 2.04 -4.93 -22.94
CA PRO A 47 2.92 -6.08 -22.62
C PRO A 47 2.28 -7.07 -21.64
N MET A 48 1.44 -6.60 -20.71
CA MET A 48 0.73 -7.44 -19.73
C MET A 48 -0.27 -8.42 -20.40
N ARG A 49 -0.70 -8.21 -21.65
CA ARG A 49 -1.49 -9.23 -22.38
C ARG A 49 -0.73 -10.55 -22.52
N ARG A 50 0.61 -10.47 -22.54
CA ARG A 50 1.50 -11.63 -22.66
C ARG A 50 2.22 -11.96 -21.34
N TRP A 51 1.80 -11.35 -20.24
CA TRP A 51 2.39 -11.58 -18.93
C TRP A 51 2.18 -13.02 -18.46
N SER A 52 3.24 -13.64 -18.03
CA SER A 52 3.21 -14.96 -17.40
C SER A 52 4.01 -14.94 -16.11
N ALA A 53 3.37 -15.19 -15.00
CA ALA A 53 4.01 -15.26 -13.69
C ALA A 53 5.18 -16.28 -13.62
N PHE A 54 5.25 -17.20 -14.58
CA PHE A 54 6.26 -18.25 -14.69
C PHE A 54 7.30 -18.01 -15.79
N GLY A 55 7.27 -16.83 -16.45
CA GLY A 55 8.22 -16.47 -17.50
C GLY A 55 8.08 -17.25 -18.82
N GLY A 56 7.13 -18.16 -18.93
CA GLY A 56 6.87 -18.97 -20.11
C GLY A 56 5.69 -18.47 -20.96
N PRO A 57 5.46 -19.04 -22.15
CA PRO A 57 4.34 -18.68 -23.01
C PRO A 57 3.00 -19.04 -22.36
N ILE A 58 1.99 -18.20 -22.58
CA ILE A 58 0.63 -18.46 -22.12
C ILE A 58 -0.02 -19.56 -22.96
N PRO A 59 -0.62 -20.58 -22.34
CA PRO A 59 -1.27 -21.66 -23.05
C PRO A 59 -2.41 -21.16 -23.97
N GLY A 60 -2.46 -21.65 -25.20
CA GLY A 60 -3.57 -21.41 -26.13
C GLY A 60 -3.60 -20.04 -26.81
N GLY A 61 -2.53 -19.21 -26.68
CA GLY A 61 -2.43 -17.91 -27.36
C GLY A 61 -3.48 -16.87 -26.91
N ARG A 62 -4.08 -17.08 -25.71
CA ARG A 62 -5.01 -16.14 -25.07
C ARG A 62 -4.24 -14.99 -24.40
N ASP A 63 -4.93 -13.91 -24.04
CA ASP A 63 -4.40 -12.90 -23.14
C ASP A 63 -4.17 -13.49 -21.73
N SER A 64 -3.26 -12.89 -20.98
CA SER A 64 -2.99 -13.25 -19.59
C SER A 64 -4.23 -13.14 -18.72
N ALA A 65 -4.50 -14.14 -17.89
CA ALA A 65 -5.57 -14.07 -16.90
C ALA A 65 -5.36 -12.91 -15.90
N PHE A 66 -4.11 -12.60 -15.59
CA PHE A 66 -3.79 -11.45 -14.73
C PHE A 66 -4.02 -10.12 -15.45
N PHE A 67 -3.72 -10.01 -16.75
CA PHE A 67 -4.15 -8.87 -17.57
C PHE A 67 -5.67 -8.71 -17.55
N ALA A 68 -6.40 -9.82 -17.73
CA ALA A 68 -7.86 -9.83 -17.72
C ALA A 68 -8.42 -9.37 -16.36
N PHE A 69 -7.85 -9.79 -15.25
CA PHE A 69 -8.20 -9.30 -13.90
C PHE A 69 -7.99 -7.79 -13.76
N LEU A 70 -6.82 -7.28 -14.16
CA LEU A 70 -6.46 -5.86 -14.00
C LEU A 70 -7.25 -4.92 -14.93
N ASN A 71 -7.72 -5.44 -16.07
CA ASN A 71 -8.39 -4.64 -17.09
C ASN A 71 -9.87 -4.98 -17.27
N ALA A 72 -10.43 -5.74 -16.35
CA ALA A 72 -11.86 -6.08 -16.34
C ALA A 72 -12.74 -4.82 -16.41
N GLY A 73 -13.65 -4.77 -17.38
CA GLY A 73 -14.61 -3.68 -17.54
C GLY A 73 -14.07 -2.39 -18.13
N LYS A 74 -12.79 -2.30 -18.47
CA LYS A 74 -12.23 -1.18 -19.24
C LYS A 74 -12.62 -1.29 -20.72
N GLN A 75 -12.34 -0.22 -21.45
CA GLN A 75 -12.35 -0.18 -22.91
C GLN A 75 -10.92 -0.18 -23.45
N SER A 76 -10.69 -0.67 -24.66
CA SER A 76 -9.37 -0.68 -25.31
C SER A 76 -9.44 0.06 -26.64
N LEU A 77 -8.43 0.89 -26.87
CA LEU A 77 -8.24 1.66 -28.09
C LEU A 77 -6.75 1.66 -28.45
N VAL A 78 -6.42 1.30 -29.70
CA VAL A 78 -5.04 1.31 -30.18
C VAL A 78 -4.67 2.68 -30.74
N ALA A 79 -3.53 3.22 -30.28
CA ALA A 79 -2.93 4.43 -30.85
C ALA A 79 -1.40 4.30 -30.91
N ASP A 80 -0.84 4.42 -32.11
CA ASP A 80 0.61 4.52 -32.30
C ASP A 80 1.07 5.97 -32.05
N LEU A 81 1.53 6.26 -30.86
CA LEU A 81 1.96 7.60 -30.45
C LEU A 81 3.26 8.07 -31.10
N SER A 82 3.97 7.20 -31.84
CA SER A 82 5.10 7.60 -32.67
C SER A 82 4.64 8.33 -33.91
N THR A 83 3.36 8.20 -34.30
CA THR A 83 2.74 8.76 -35.51
C THR A 83 1.80 9.93 -35.22
N ASP A 84 1.69 10.88 -36.16
CA ASP A 84 0.72 11.98 -36.03
C ASP A 84 -0.74 11.53 -35.97
N PRO A 85 -1.20 10.52 -36.74
CA PRO A 85 -2.55 9.99 -36.59
C PRO A 85 -2.84 9.44 -35.19
N GLY A 86 -1.91 8.68 -34.63
CA GLY A 86 -2.06 8.13 -33.27
C GLY A 86 -2.15 9.22 -32.22
N ARG A 87 -1.27 10.23 -32.28
CA ARG A 87 -1.33 11.39 -31.35
C ARG A 87 -2.64 12.16 -31.49
N ARG A 88 -3.15 12.39 -32.74
CA ARG A 88 -4.46 13.04 -32.93
C ARG A 88 -5.61 12.20 -32.34
N ARG A 89 -5.54 10.86 -32.44
CA ARG A 89 -6.55 9.97 -31.87
C ARG A 89 -6.58 10.09 -30.35
N LEU A 90 -5.41 10.13 -29.71
CA LEU A 90 -5.31 10.35 -28.26
C LEU A 90 -5.84 11.74 -27.86
N LEU A 91 -5.44 12.81 -28.56
CA LEU A 91 -5.94 14.15 -28.28
C LEU A 91 -7.46 14.24 -28.35
N GLY A 92 -8.08 13.61 -29.34
CA GLY A 92 -9.55 13.57 -29.47
C GLY A 92 -10.24 12.89 -28.28
N LEU A 93 -9.60 11.87 -27.67
CA LEU A 93 -10.12 11.28 -26.42
C LEU A 93 -9.98 12.22 -25.23
N LEU A 94 -8.83 12.92 -25.14
CA LEU A 94 -8.53 13.81 -24.01
C LEU A 94 -9.42 15.05 -23.98
N GLU A 95 -9.97 15.50 -25.11
CA GLU A 95 -10.94 16.62 -25.15
C GLU A 95 -12.19 16.35 -24.33
N GLU A 96 -12.57 15.07 -24.19
CA GLU A 96 -13.74 14.63 -23.44
C GLU A 96 -13.41 13.92 -22.12
N ALA A 97 -12.13 13.74 -21.79
CA ALA A 97 -11.68 13.09 -20.57
C ALA A 97 -11.62 14.07 -19.37
N ASP A 98 -11.75 13.53 -18.16
CA ASP A 98 -11.51 14.26 -16.93
C ASP A 98 -10.11 14.01 -16.40
N VAL A 99 -9.56 12.80 -16.62
CA VAL A 99 -8.24 12.39 -16.14
C VAL A 99 -7.45 11.71 -17.26
N LEU A 100 -6.18 12.11 -17.41
CA LEU A 100 -5.14 11.33 -18.06
C LEU A 100 -4.29 10.67 -16.99
N LEU A 101 -4.26 9.34 -16.97
CA LEU A 101 -3.36 8.54 -16.14
C LEU A 101 -2.20 8.05 -17.04
N GLU A 102 -0.95 8.31 -16.64
CA GLU A 102 0.23 7.97 -17.44
C GLU A 102 1.41 7.54 -16.56
N ASP A 103 2.30 6.73 -17.13
CA ASP A 103 3.54 6.25 -16.49
C ASP A 103 4.77 6.42 -17.40
N LEU A 104 4.72 7.42 -18.27
CA LEU A 104 5.83 7.73 -19.17
C LEU A 104 7.03 8.26 -18.36
N GLU A 105 8.23 8.00 -18.89
CA GLU A 105 9.46 8.62 -18.36
C GLU A 105 9.33 10.14 -18.30
N PRO A 106 10.02 10.84 -17.38
CA PRO A 106 10.00 12.29 -17.28
C PRO A 106 10.28 12.95 -18.65
N GLY A 107 9.38 13.85 -19.07
CA GLY A 107 9.42 14.46 -20.41
C GLY A 107 8.82 13.59 -21.53
N GLY A 108 8.29 12.39 -21.23
CA GLY A 108 7.70 11.50 -22.22
C GLY A 108 6.46 12.09 -22.91
N LEU A 109 5.58 12.78 -22.16
CA LEU A 109 4.45 13.50 -22.75
C LEU A 109 4.92 14.62 -23.67
N GLU A 110 5.94 15.39 -23.27
CA GLU A 110 6.57 16.42 -24.10
C GLU A 110 7.18 15.80 -25.37
N GLY A 111 7.86 14.66 -25.25
CA GLY A 111 8.49 13.93 -26.35
C GLY A 111 7.51 13.47 -27.43
N ILE A 112 6.28 13.18 -27.08
CA ILE A 112 5.20 12.85 -28.04
C ILE A 112 4.35 14.07 -28.43
N GLY A 113 4.75 15.29 -28.02
CA GLY A 113 4.06 16.54 -28.35
C GLY A 113 2.81 16.82 -27.54
N LEU A 114 2.61 16.14 -26.40
CA LEU A 114 1.48 16.28 -25.48
C LEU A 114 1.90 16.91 -24.14
N GLY A 115 2.92 17.75 -24.14
CA GLY A 115 3.33 18.50 -22.95
C GLY A 115 2.24 19.45 -22.44
N SER A 116 2.46 19.99 -21.23
CA SER A 116 1.47 20.80 -20.48
C SER A 116 0.85 21.94 -21.30
N GLU A 117 1.59 22.59 -22.19
CA GLU A 117 1.08 23.67 -23.07
C GLU A 117 0.13 23.14 -24.15
N ALA A 118 0.44 21.97 -24.74
CA ALA A 118 -0.39 21.34 -25.75
C ALA A 118 -1.72 20.85 -25.15
N LEU A 119 -1.64 20.18 -23.99
CA LEU A 119 -2.83 19.74 -23.24
C LEU A 119 -3.67 20.92 -22.80
N GLY A 120 -3.08 21.99 -22.24
CA GLY A 120 -3.81 23.17 -21.78
C GLY A 120 -4.54 23.95 -22.89
N ARG A 121 -4.10 23.81 -24.16
CA ARG A 121 -4.81 24.39 -25.32
C ARG A 121 -5.99 23.55 -25.78
N SER A 122 -5.90 22.24 -25.66
CA SER A 122 -6.91 21.30 -26.17
C SER A 122 -7.96 20.94 -25.11
N THR A 123 -7.60 21.02 -23.82
CA THR A 123 -8.43 20.49 -22.73
C THR A 123 -8.40 21.45 -21.54
N SER A 124 -9.47 22.23 -21.35
CA SER A 124 -9.51 23.25 -20.30
C SER A 124 -9.66 22.71 -18.87
N ARG A 125 -9.88 21.41 -18.68
CA ARG A 125 -10.19 20.81 -17.36
C ARG A 125 -9.55 19.42 -17.16
N LEU A 126 -8.58 19.05 -17.98
CA LEU A 126 -7.95 17.74 -17.85
C LEU A 126 -7.04 17.72 -16.62
N ALA A 127 -7.23 16.75 -15.75
CA ALA A 127 -6.27 16.41 -14.72
C ALA A 127 -5.27 15.38 -15.29
N THR A 128 -3.99 15.56 -15.01
CA THR A 128 -2.95 14.57 -15.35
C THR A 128 -2.44 13.95 -14.07
N VAL A 129 -2.44 12.62 -13.98
CA VAL A 129 -1.85 11.85 -12.89
C VAL A 129 -0.70 11.03 -13.44
N SER A 130 0.52 11.42 -13.08
CA SER A 130 1.76 10.79 -13.52
C SER A 130 2.30 9.84 -12.46
N LEU A 131 2.46 8.57 -12.81
CA LEU A 131 3.12 7.56 -11.99
C LEU A 131 4.59 7.51 -12.38
N THR A 132 5.47 7.87 -11.48
CA THR A 132 6.91 7.97 -11.75
C THR A 132 7.71 7.06 -10.84
N THR A 133 8.87 6.60 -11.27
CA THR A 133 9.77 5.81 -10.44
C THR A 133 10.35 6.66 -9.30
N PHE A 134 10.99 7.78 -9.65
CA PHE A 134 11.66 8.67 -8.67
C PHE A 134 11.00 10.05 -8.55
N GLY A 135 10.07 10.40 -9.42
CA GLY A 135 9.51 11.73 -9.53
C GLY A 135 9.98 12.43 -10.81
N ALA A 136 9.28 13.51 -11.21
CA ALA A 136 9.55 14.25 -12.45
C ALA A 136 10.77 15.17 -12.36
N ASP A 137 11.34 15.40 -11.18
CA ASP A 137 12.50 16.25 -10.94
C ASP A 137 13.44 15.64 -9.88
N GLY A 138 14.60 16.31 -9.68
CA GLY A 138 15.63 15.84 -8.75
C GLY A 138 16.73 15.02 -9.44
N PRO A 139 17.84 14.74 -8.73
CA PRO A 139 19.04 14.15 -9.33
C PRO A 139 18.84 12.72 -9.88
N TRP A 140 17.78 12.03 -9.50
CA TRP A 140 17.50 10.66 -9.95
C TRP A 140 16.26 10.55 -10.84
N SER A 141 15.67 11.65 -11.30
CA SER A 141 14.46 11.61 -12.15
C SER A 141 14.62 10.71 -13.37
N ASP A 142 15.78 10.70 -14.00
CA ASP A 142 16.10 9.90 -15.19
C ASP A 142 16.85 8.58 -14.84
N ARG A 143 17.00 8.27 -13.54
CA ARG A 143 17.68 7.05 -13.11
C ARG A 143 16.84 5.82 -13.43
N PRO A 144 17.43 4.75 -14.03
CA PRO A 144 16.70 3.52 -14.25
C PRO A 144 16.33 2.88 -12.92
N GLY A 145 15.08 2.44 -12.79
CA GLY A 145 14.59 1.79 -11.57
C GLY A 145 13.38 0.92 -11.85
N ASP A 146 13.13 0.02 -10.94
CA ASP A 146 11.92 -0.78 -10.85
C ASP A 146 11.58 -1.06 -9.38
N GLU A 147 10.44 -1.65 -9.14
CA GLU A 147 9.94 -1.97 -7.80
C GLU A 147 10.96 -2.73 -6.94
N PHE A 148 11.72 -3.65 -7.54
CA PHE A 148 12.70 -4.48 -6.84
C PHE A 148 13.88 -3.67 -6.27
N VAL A 149 14.50 -2.83 -7.09
CA VAL A 149 15.62 -1.99 -6.62
C VAL A 149 15.15 -0.85 -5.71
N LEU A 150 13.91 -0.38 -5.88
CA LEU A 150 13.34 0.62 -4.98
C LEU A 150 13.07 0.08 -3.57
N GLN A 151 12.72 -1.21 -3.42
CA GLN A 151 12.64 -1.85 -2.10
C GLN A 151 13.98 -1.82 -1.37
N ALA A 152 15.09 -2.05 -2.08
CA ALA A 152 16.44 -1.98 -1.51
C ALA A 152 16.78 -0.56 -1.08
N LEU A 153 16.53 0.42 -1.95
CA LEU A 153 16.83 1.83 -1.71
C LEU A 153 15.98 2.43 -0.57
N ALA A 154 14.73 2.01 -0.45
CA ALA A 154 13.83 2.46 0.62
C ALA A 154 14.11 1.78 1.97
N GLY A 155 15.12 0.93 2.11
CA GLY A 155 15.45 0.24 3.35
C GLY A 155 14.56 -0.96 3.67
N SER A 156 13.73 -1.38 2.73
CA SER A 156 12.80 -2.50 2.93
C SER A 156 13.49 -3.85 2.80
N THR A 157 14.34 -4.03 1.79
CA THR A 157 15.06 -5.30 1.55
C THR A 157 16.02 -5.62 2.70
N ASP A 158 16.81 -4.64 3.16
CA ASP A 158 17.74 -4.83 4.27
C ASP A 158 17.06 -5.18 5.61
N ALA A 159 15.81 -4.85 5.78
CA ALA A 159 15.10 -5.12 7.03
C ALA A 159 14.74 -6.62 7.23
N ARG A 160 14.85 -7.48 6.21
CA ARG A 160 14.35 -8.88 6.24
C ARG A 160 15.46 -9.90 6.04
N GLY A 161 15.34 -11.02 6.76
CA GLY A 161 16.31 -12.13 6.78
C GLY A 161 17.19 -12.10 8.01
N LEU A 162 18.25 -12.88 8.00
CA LEU A 162 19.21 -12.97 9.09
C LEU A 162 20.48 -12.16 8.77
N PRO A 163 21.15 -11.61 9.80
CA PRO A 163 22.45 -10.96 9.61
C PRO A 163 23.45 -11.91 8.92
N GLY A 164 24.21 -11.40 7.97
CA GLY A 164 25.19 -12.18 7.22
C GLY A 164 24.62 -13.10 6.13
N GLU A 165 23.29 -13.21 6.01
CA GLU A 165 22.63 -13.89 4.90
C GLU A 165 22.12 -12.86 3.88
N THR A 166 21.88 -13.29 2.63
CA THR A 166 21.32 -12.40 1.60
C THR A 166 19.98 -11.82 2.06
N PRO A 167 19.82 -10.49 2.10
CA PRO A 167 18.56 -9.86 2.46
C PRO A 167 17.47 -10.13 1.43
N ILE A 168 16.20 -10.11 1.87
CA ILE A 168 15.07 -10.56 1.08
C ILE A 168 14.11 -9.39 0.74
N SER A 169 13.85 -9.22 -0.55
CA SER A 169 12.77 -8.34 -1.04
C SER A 169 11.39 -8.96 -0.79
N VAL A 170 10.37 -8.12 -0.64
CA VAL A 170 8.97 -8.60 -0.62
C VAL A 170 8.61 -9.14 -2.00
N GLY A 171 7.97 -10.30 -2.03
CA GLY A 171 7.45 -10.92 -3.25
C GLY A 171 6.14 -10.29 -3.73
N GLY A 172 5.70 -10.69 -4.95
CA GLY A 172 4.37 -10.34 -5.47
C GLY A 172 4.23 -8.91 -6.02
N ARG A 173 5.33 -8.22 -6.33
CA ARG A 173 5.32 -6.84 -6.89
C ARG A 173 4.48 -5.86 -6.06
N LEU A 174 4.57 -6.00 -4.74
CA LEU A 174 3.73 -5.26 -3.80
C LEU A 174 3.94 -3.74 -3.86
N GLY A 175 5.13 -3.28 -4.25
CA GLY A 175 5.39 -1.86 -4.47
C GLY A 175 4.65 -1.26 -5.66
N ASP A 176 4.42 -2.04 -6.73
CA ASP A 176 3.59 -1.60 -7.86
C ASP A 176 2.12 -1.51 -7.46
N VAL A 177 1.62 -2.50 -6.70
CA VAL A 177 0.25 -2.47 -6.17
C VAL A 177 0.04 -1.26 -5.25
N LEU A 178 1.02 -0.98 -4.38
CA LEU A 178 0.99 0.20 -3.50
C LEU A 178 0.92 1.50 -4.30
N LEU A 179 1.75 1.66 -5.33
CA LEU A 179 1.72 2.85 -6.20
C LEU A 179 0.35 3.04 -6.85
N GLY A 180 -0.22 1.97 -7.41
CA GLY A 180 -1.56 2.00 -8.01
C GLY A 180 -2.66 2.34 -7.00
N ALA A 181 -2.60 1.76 -5.79
CA ALA A 181 -3.55 2.05 -4.71
C ALA A 181 -3.46 3.51 -4.23
N MET A 182 -2.24 4.08 -4.17
CA MET A 182 -2.04 5.49 -3.83
C MET A 182 -2.52 6.43 -4.95
N ALA A 183 -2.32 6.06 -6.21
CA ALA A 183 -2.70 6.88 -7.35
C ALA A 183 -4.22 6.94 -7.58
N ALA A 184 -4.96 5.88 -7.27
CA ALA A 184 -6.40 5.82 -7.52
C ALA A 184 -7.21 6.94 -6.82
N PRO A 185 -7.10 7.15 -5.50
CA PRO A 185 -7.76 8.27 -4.84
C PRO A 185 -7.27 9.64 -5.37
N LEU A 186 -6.00 9.72 -5.78
CA LEU A 186 -5.44 10.96 -6.33
C LEU A 186 -6.00 11.30 -7.71
N ALA A 187 -6.38 10.31 -8.51
CA ALA A 187 -7.08 10.54 -9.78
C ALA A 187 -8.47 11.16 -9.54
N VAL A 188 -9.21 10.69 -8.55
CA VAL A 188 -10.50 11.29 -8.13
C VAL A 188 -10.28 12.71 -7.58
N ALA A 189 -9.29 12.90 -6.72
CA ALA A 189 -8.93 14.20 -6.16
C ALA A 189 -8.53 15.21 -7.25
N ALA A 190 -7.74 14.77 -8.24
CA ALA A 190 -7.29 15.59 -9.36
C ALA A 190 -8.45 16.04 -10.26
N ALA A 191 -9.37 15.11 -10.59
CA ALA A 191 -10.57 15.42 -11.37
C ALA A 191 -11.45 16.47 -10.64
N ARG A 192 -11.70 16.29 -9.34
CA ARG A 192 -12.43 17.26 -8.51
C ARG A 192 -11.77 18.64 -8.56
N LEU A 193 -10.46 18.68 -8.32
CA LEU A 193 -9.72 19.94 -8.28
C LEU A 193 -9.67 20.65 -9.64
N ALA A 194 -9.54 19.89 -10.75
CA ALA A 194 -9.59 20.45 -12.10
C ALA A 194 -10.96 21.04 -12.45
N ALA A 195 -12.05 20.36 -12.04
CA ALA A 195 -13.40 20.86 -12.19
C ALA A 195 -13.61 22.16 -11.38
N GLU A 196 -13.15 22.21 -10.13
CA GLU A 196 -13.23 23.39 -9.25
C GLU A 196 -12.45 24.58 -9.80
N ARG A 197 -11.22 24.38 -10.24
CA ARG A 197 -10.35 25.44 -10.77
C ARG A 197 -10.73 25.87 -12.18
N ARG A 198 -11.54 25.08 -12.90
CA ARG A 198 -11.79 25.22 -14.34
C ARG A 198 -10.49 25.33 -15.14
N GLY A 199 -9.50 24.52 -14.76
CA GLY A 199 -8.18 24.56 -15.32
C GLY A 199 -7.44 23.23 -15.11
N PRO A 200 -6.31 23.01 -15.81
CA PRO A 200 -5.55 21.79 -15.70
C PRO A 200 -4.96 21.64 -14.29
N VAL A 201 -4.90 20.40 -13.83
CA VAL A 201 -4.24 20.01 -12.57
C VAL A 201 -3.27 18.89 -12.88
N ARG A 202 -2.07 18.95 -12.32
CA ARG A 202 -1.10 17.87 -12.41
C ARG A 202 -0.81 17.29 -11.03
N ILE A 203 -1.01 15.98 -10.89
CA ILE A 203 -0.56 15.22 -9.70
C ILE A 203 0.51 14.25 -10.15
N GLU A 204 1.64 14.28 -9.46
CA GLU A 204 2.74 13.34 -9.62
C GLU A 204 2.76 12.42 -8.40
N VAL A 205 2.88 11.11 -8.61
CA VAL A 205 3.04 10.09 -7.56
C VAL A 205 4.37 9.37 -7.79
N SER A 206 5.29 9.48 -6.84
CA SER A 206 6.58 8.81 -6.90
C SER A 206 6.54 7.45 -6.21
N GLN A 207 6.93 6.39 -6.93
CA GLN A 207 7.01 5.03 -6.37
C GLN A 207 8.03 4.95 -5.22
N TYR A 208 9.19 5.57 -5.39
CA TYR A 208 10.20 5.63 -4.35
C TYR A 208 9.67 6.28 -3.07
N GLU A 209 9.01 7.44 -3.19
CA GLU A 209 8.41 8.12 -2.03
C GLU A 209 7.25 7.33 -1.42
N ALA A 210 6.44 6.65 -2.24
CA ALA A 210 5.39 5.77 -1.76
C ALA A 210 5.94 4.61 -0.92
N MET A 211 7.05 4.00 -1.36
CA MET A 211 7.73 2.96 -0.58
C MET A 211 8.38 3.51 0.69
N MET A 212 9.03 4.69 0.62
CA MET A 212 9.55 5.38 1.81
C MET A 212 8.47 5.64 2.85
N HIS A 213 7.25 5.94 2.41
CA HIS A 213 6.12 6.23 3.28
C HIS A 213 5.47 4.96 3.89
N ALA A 214 5.52 3.83 3.20
CA ALA A 214 4.73 2.64 3.54
C ALA A 214 5.54 1.41 3.96
N PHE A 215 6.77 1.22 3.47
CA PHE A 215 7.50 -0.04 3.65
C PHE A 215 8.42 -0.09 4.87
N GLN A 216 8.77 1.03 5.47
CA GLN A 216 9.78 1.08 6.53
C GLN A 216 9.27 1.47 7.92
N THR A 217 7.95 1.60 8.10
CA THR A 217 7.33 1.95 9.39
C THR A 217 7.95 3.19 10.06
N TYR A 218 8.26 4.23 9.26
CA TYR A 218 8.88 5.50 9.71
C TYR A 218 10.20 5.35 10.47
N ARG A 219 11.06 4.40 10.04
CA ARG A 219 12.37 4.16 10.66
C ARG A 219 13.31 5.37 10.62
N THR A 220 13.16 6.25 9.65
CA THR A 220 13.87 7.54 9.60
C THR A 220 13.55 8.45 10.79
N ILE A 221 12.30 8.45 11.28
CA ILE A 221 11.94 9.15 12.53
C ILE A 221 12.53 8.40 13.73
N GLN A 222 12.52 7.08 13.73
CA GLN A 222 13.14 6.30 14.80
C GLN A 222 14.63 6.61 14.94
N ALA A 223 15.37 6.74 13.85
CA ALA A 223 16.79 7.08 13.87
C ALA A 223 17.07 8.45 14.53
N VAL A 224 16.13 9.39 14.46
CA VAL A 224 16.23 10.67 15.19
C VAL A 224 16.00 10.48 16.69
N PHE A 225 15.09 9.62 17.08
CA PHE A 225 14.81 9.34 18.51
C PHE A 225 15.89 8.46 19.15
N ASP A 226 16.56 7.63 18.36
CA ASP A 226 17.57 6.66 18.76
C ASP A 226 18.81 6.76 17.84
N PRO A 227 19.56 7.89 17.92
CA PRO A 227 20.68 8.14 17.03
C PRO A 227 21.86 7.20 17.35
N GLY A 228 22.40 6.58 16.33
CA GLY A 228 23.63 5.78 16.38
C GLY A 228 23.44 4.27 16.29
N GLU A 229 22.22 3.75 16.26
CA GLU A 229 21.98 2.34 16.04
C GLU A 229 21.46 2.08 14.63
N ASN A 230 22.15 1.23 13.87
CA ASN A 230 21.59 0.65 12.67
C ASN A 230 20.55 -0.41 13.06
N LEU A 231 19.43 -0.45 12.34
CA LEU A 231 18.45 -1.50 12.55
C LEU A 231 19.07 -2.85 12.14
N ALA A 232 19.28 -3.72 13.12
CA ALA A 232 19.77 -5.06 12.83
C ALA A 232 18.73 -5.85 12.03
N ARG A 233 19.16 -6.53 10.97
CA ARG A 233 18.33 -7.45 10.20
C ARG A 233 17.81 -8.55 11.12
N SER A 234 16.53 -8.86 11.06
CA SER A 234 15.89 -9.80 11.98
C SER A 234 14.70 -10.50 11.35
N ILE A 235 14.25 -11.55 11.98
CA ILE A 235 12.93 -12.17 11.78
C ILE A 235 12.08 -11.98 13.03
N ASP A 236 10.77 -11.91 12.87
CA ASP A 236 9.85 -11.84 14.02
C ASP A 236 9.72 -13.23 14.67
N LEU A 237 9.69 -13.29 16.00
CA LEU A 237 9.58 -14.53 16.78
C LEU A 237 8.58 -14.36 17.95
N PRO A 238 7.48 -15.14 18.02
CA PRO A 238 7.02 -16.07 16.97
C PRO A 238 6.47 -15.33 15.76
N SER A 239 6.48 -15.96 14.58
CA SER A 239 5.88 -15.43 13.36
C SER A 239 5.21 -16.56 12.55
N ILE A 240 5.87 -17.09 11.53
CA ILE A 240 5.36 -18.21 10.74
C ILE A 240 6.08 -19.47 11.16
N GLU A 241 5.29 -20.44 11.65
CA GLU A 241 5.80 -21.69 12.17
C GLU A 241 5.23 -22.89 11.39
N PRO A 242 6.01 -23.97 11.23
CA PRO A 242 5.49 -25.20 10.61
C PRO A 242 4.48 -25.88 11.51
N ALA A 243 3.41 -26.40 10.91
CA ALA A 243 2.43 -27.28 11.54
C ALA A 243 2.45 -28.65 10.89
N ALA A 244 1.68 -29.61 11.37
CA ALA A 244 1.66 -30.97 10.84
C ALA A 244 1.19 -31.05 9.37
N ASP A 245 0.39 -30.10 8.92
CA ASP A 245 -0.26 -30.07 7.61
C ASP A 245 -0.07 -28.76 6.83
N GLY A 246 0.82 -27.88 7.28
CA GLY A 246 1.06 -26.61 6.62
C GLY A 246 1.84 -25.60 7.46
N TRP A 247 1.50 -24.33 7.32
CA TRP A 247 2.12 -23.22 8.04
C TRP A 247 1.08 -22.40 8.79
N VAL A 248 1.40 -22.03 10.03
CA VAL A 248 0.57 -21.18 10.88
C VAL A 248 1.29 -19.86 11.14
N GLY A 249 0.55 -18.76 11.06
CA GLY A 249 1.07 -17.43 11.32
C GLY A 249 0.61 -16.88 12.66
N PHE A 250 1.55 -16.37 13.47
CA PHE A 250 1.31 -15.69 14.74
C PHE A 250 1.71 -14.23 14.65
N CYS A 251 1.04 -13.36 15.42
CA CYS A 251 1.39 -11.95 15.54
C CYS A 251 1.09 -11.39 16.95
N PRO A 252 1.73 -11.89 18.01
CA PRO A 252 1.55 -11.38 19.37
C PRO A 252 2.34 -10.07 19.55
N ILE A 253 1.69 -8.92 19.33
CA ILE A 253 2.31 -7.59 19.41
C ILE A 253 2.42 -7.09 20.85
N THR A 254 1.42 -7.40 21.70
CA THR A 254 1.41 -6.92 23.09
C THR A 254 2.04 -7.92 24.04
N GLY A 255 2.58 -7.42 25.16
CA GLY A 255 3.12 -8.29 26.21
C GLY A 255 2.08 -9.27 26.79
N GLN A 256 0.78 -8.91 26.80
CA GLN A 256 -0.28 -9.83 27.20
C GLN A 256 -0.43 -10.96 26.17
N GLN A 257 -0.51 -10.63 24.89
CA GLN A 257 -0.62 -11.62 23.82
C GLN A 257 0.58 -12.59 23.81
N PHE A 258 1.78 -12.10 24.15
CA PHE A 258 2.95 -12.98 24.27
C PHE A 258 2.83 -13.92 25.47
N ARG A 259 2.35 -13.46 26.63
CA ARG A 259 2.08 -14.35 27.79
C ARG A 259 1.01 -15.40 27.47
N ASP A 260 -0.03 -15.00 26.76
CA ASP A 260 -1.08 -15.92 26.31
C ASP A 260 -0.53 -16.94 25.30
N PHE A 261 0.40 -16.52 24.42
CA PHE A 261 1.14 -17.42 23.51
C PHE A 261 2.00 -18.44 24.29
N VAL A 262 2.73 -18.03 25.33
CA VAL A 262 3.47 -18.95 26.21
C VAL A 262 2.53 -19.98 26.85
N THR A 263 1.33 -19.54 27.25
CA THR A 263 0.30 -20.42 27.80
C THR A 263 -0.23 -21.39 26.75
N LEU A 264 -0.44 -20.93 25.51
CA LEU A 264 -0.87 -21.77 24.37
C LEU A 264 0.13 -22.89 24.08
N VAL A 265 1.42 -22.54 24.02
CA VAL A 265 2.50 -23.51 23.77
C VAL A 265 2.66 -24.50 24.93
N GLY A 266 2.31 -24.09 26.14
CA GLY A 266 2.41 -24.93 27.32
C GLY A 266 3.84 -25.13 27.84
N ASP A 267 4.76 -24.27 27.43
CA ASP A 267 6.15 -24.25 27.89
C ASP A 267 6.44 -22.97 28.72
N PRO A 268 6.35 -23.02 30.04
CA PRO A 268 6.59 -21.85 30.90
C PRO A 268 7.99 -21.23 30.77
N GLY A 269 8.98 -22.00 30.28
CA GLY A 269 10.33 -21.51 30.07
C GLY A 269 10.39 -20.44 28.96
N LEU A 270 9.46 -20.42 28.01
CA LEU A 270 9.36 -19.35 27.01
C LEU A 270 8.96 -17.99 27.64
N GLY A 271 8.43 -17.99 28.86
CA GLY A 271 8.12 -16.77 29.60
C GLY A 271 9.28 -16.24 30.44
N GLY A 272 10.46 -16.86 30.38
CA GLY A 272 11.66 -16.45 31.11
C GLY A 272 12.23 -15.12 30.59
N GLU A 273 13.13 -14.53 31.40
CA GLU A 273 13.81 -13.27 31.13
C GLU A 273 14.61 -13.35 29.81
N GLU A 274 15.13 -14.53 29.46
CA GLU A 274 15.89 -14.83 28.27
C GLU A 274 15.11 -14.72 26.94
N PHE A 275 13.76 -14.64 27.01
CA PHE A 275 12.87 -14.48 25.85
C PHE A 275 11.94 -13.27 25.98
N SER A 276 12.19 -12.40 26.96
CA SER A 276 11.28 -11.29 27.31
C SER A 276 11.15 -10.22 26.22
N THR A 277 12.18 -10.03 25.40
CA THR A 277 12.18 -9.05 24.29
C THR A 277 12.42 -9.73 22.94
N SER A 278 12.10 -9.03 21.84
CA SER A 278 12.37 -9.53 20.48
C SER A 278 13.85 -9.77 20.23
N GLU A 279 14.71 -8.89 20.72
CA GLU A 279 16.16 -9.01 20.60
C GLU A 279 16.69 -10.27 21.29
N LYS A 280 16.27 -10.52 22.53
CA LYS A 280 16.65 -11.72 23.29
C LYS A 280 16.15 -13.00 22.62
N ARG A 281 14.92 -12.99 22.06
CA ARG A 281 14.42 -14.13 21.28
C ARG A 281 15.26 -14.35 20.02
N MET A 282 15.69 -13.27 19.36
CA MET A 282 16.53 -13.35 18.17
C MET A 282 17.93 -13.89 18.48
N GLU A 283 18.55 -13.49 19.61
CA GLU A 283 19.83 -14.03 20.09
C GLU A 283 19.76 -15.54 20.33
N ARG A 284 18.60 -16.04 20.79
CA ARG A 284 18.35 -17.46 21.07
C ARG A 284 17.35 -18.09 20.11
N ARG A 285 17.32 -17.62 18.86
CA ARG A 285 16.28 -17.97 17.90
C ARG A 285 16.07 -19.48 17.73
N GLN A 286 17.17 -20.25 17.68
CA GLN A 286 17.07 -21.69 17.46
C GLN A 286 16.38 -22.38 18.64
N GLU A 287 16.79 -22.05 19.87
CA GLU A 287 16.19 -22.59 21.09
C GLU A 287 14.71 -22.22 21.19
N PHE A 288 14.37 -20.94 20.90
CA PHE A 288 12.99 -20.47 20.88
C PHE A 288 12.16 -21.23 19.85
N SER A 289 12.63 -21.31 18.60
CA SER A 289 11.94 -22.00 17.52
C SER A 289 11.77 -23.49 17.79
N ASP A 290 12.78 -24.20 18.27
CA ASP A 290 12.70 -25.64 18.59
C ASP A 290 11.58 -25.90 19.63
N ARG A 291 11.47 -25.04 20.66
CA ARG A 291 10.42 -25.15 21.71
C ARG A 291 9.03 -24.85 21.16
N VAL A 292 8.88 -23.84 20.31
CA VAL A 292 7.60 -23.52 19.65
C VAL A 292 7.21 -24.63 18.69
N GLN A 293 8.13 -25.15 17.88
CA GLN A 293 7.87 -26.18 16.89
C GLN A 293 7.59 -27.56 17.51
N ALA A 294 8.07 -27.81 18.73
CA ALA A 294 7.63 -28.98 19.51
C ALA A 294 6.11 -28.96 19.80
N TYR A 295 5.49 -27.77 19.88
CA TYR A 295 4.04 -27.63 20.01
C TYR A 295 3.35 -27.65 18.64
N THR A 296 3.82 -26.86 17.67
CA THR A 296 3.12 -26.65 16.39
C THR A 296 3.28 -27.84 15.44
N GLY A 297 4.46 -28.46 15.38
CA GLY A 297 4.77 -29.53 14.43
C GLY A 297 4.00 -30.84 14.61
N VAL A 298 3.30 -31.00 15.75
CA VAL A 298 2.48 -32.21 16.03
C VAL A 298 0.96 -31.92 15.96
N ARG A 299 0.57 -30.71 15.58
CA ARG A 299 -0.82 -30.25 15.49
C ARG A 299 -1.12 -29.73 14.08
N THR A 300 -2.38 -29.83 13.69
CA THR A 300 -2.85 -29.24 12.43
C THR A 300 -2.93 -27.72 12.55
N VAL A 301 -2.90 -27.03 11.41
CA VAL A 301 -3.10 -25.58 11.34
C VAL A 301 -4.43 -25.17 11.99
N GLU A 302 -5.50 -25.93 11.73
CA GLU A 302 -6.83 -25.66 12.29
C GLU A 302 -6.84 -25.75 13.82
N GLU A 303 -6.30 -26.82 14.40
CA GLU A 303 -6.20 -26.99 15.85
C GLU A 303 -5.46 -25.85 16.54
N ILE A 304 -4.35 -25.39 15.92
CA ILE A 304 -3.53 -24.30 16.47
C ILE A 304 -4.28 -22.97 16.38
N VAL A 305 -4.89 -22.68 15.23
CA VAL A 305 -5.62 -21.43 14.99
C VAL A 305 -6.82 -21.30 15.90
N GLU A 306 -7.59 -22.37 16.11
CA GLU A 306 -8.73 -22.38 17.02
C GLU A 306 -8.29 -22.15 18.48
N ALA A 307 -7.27 -22.87 18.94
CA ALA A 307 -6.74 -22.73 20.31
C ALA A 307 -6.19 -21.31 20.54
N ALA A 308 -5.46 -20.74 19.59
CA ALA A 308 -4.90 -19.39 19.68
C ALA A 308 -6.00 -18.31 19.71
N ASN A 309 -7.01 -18.42 18.83
CA ASN A 309 -8.12 -17.46 18.80
C ASN A 309 -8.99 -17.52 20.07
N ALA A 310 -9.15 -18.68 20.70
CA ALA A 310 -9.83 -18.82 22.00
C ALA A 310 -9.12 -18.00 23.11
N LEU A 311 -7.81 -17.84 23.02
CA LEU A 311 -6.98 -17.00 23.89
C LEU A 311 -6.80 -15.56 23.37
N ARG A 312 -7.48 -15.19 22.27
CA ARG A 312 -7.36 -13.90 21.59
C ARG A 312 -5.93 -13.57 21.11
N ILE A 313 -5.15 -14.58 20.82
CA ILE A 313 -3.84 -14.44 20.17
C ILE A 313 -4.11 -14.25 18.67
N PRO A 314 -3.57 -13.21 18.01
CA PRO A 314 -3.65 -13.06 16.57
C PRO A 314 -2.93 -14.22 15.89
N CYS A 315 -3.72 -15.11 15.27
CA CYS A 315 -3.24 -16.33 14.64
C CYS A 315 -4.12 -16.71 13.46
N VAL A 316 -3.50 -17.06 12.33
CA VAL A 316 -4.17 -17.38 11.08
C VAL A 316 -3.46 -18.52 10.34
N PRO A 317 -4.13 -19.24 9.42
CA PRO A 317 -3.44 -20.10 8.47
C PRO A 317 -2.62 -19.24 7.50
N VAL A 318 -1.45 -19.71 7.08
CA VAL A 318 -0.71 -19.04 6.00
C VAL A 318 -1.37 -19.40 4.67
N GLY A 319 -1.90 -18.36 4.01
CA GLY A 319 -2.58 -18.49 2.72
C GLY A 319 -1.61 -18.60 1.55
N HIS A 320 -2.09 -19.17 0.45
CA HIS A 320 -1.45 -19.17 -0.86
C HIS A 320 -2.52 -19.31 -1.94
N GLY A 321 -2.19 -19.16 -3.22
CA GLY A 321 -3.15 -19.09 -4.32
C GLY A 321 -4.19 -20.19 -4.39
N ARG A 322 -3.88 -21.40 -3.89
CA ARG A 322 -4.84 -22.51 -3.79
C ARG A 322 -5.68 -22.44 -2.52
N SER A 323 -5.05 -22.25 -1.35
CA SER A 323 -5.73 -22.41 -0.06
C SER A 323 -6.72 -21.27 0.23
N VAL A 324 -6.45 -20.04 -0.22
CA VAL A 324 -7.34 -18.89 0.00
C VAL A 324 -8.71 -19.07 -0.63
N LEU A 325 -8.81 -19.85 -1.70
CA LEU A 325 -10.09 -20.16 -2.36
C LEU A 325 -10.98 -21.09 -1.53
N GLY A 326 -10.43 -21.75 -0.50
CA GLY A 326 -11.15 -22.71 0.35
C GLY A 326 -11.39 -22.26 1.79
N PHE A 327 -10.92 -21.08 2.21
CA PHE A 327 -11.17 -20.61 3.57
C PHE A 327 -12.66 -20.29 3.78
N ASP A 328 -13.26 -20.86 4.81
CA ASP A 328 -14.69 -20.76 5.14
C ASP A 328 -15.18 -19.30 5.20
N HIS A 329 -14.40 -18.46 5.84
CA HIS A 329 -14.66 -17.02 5.96
C HIS A 329 -14.76 -16.31 4.61
N LEU A 330 -13.83 -16.61 3.70
CA LEU A 330 -13.79 -15.99 2.38
C LEU A 330 -14.90 -16.53 1.45
N LEU A 331 -15.26 -17.79 1.64
CA LEU A 331 -16.41 -18.42 0.95
C LEU A 331 -17.73 -17.80 1.41
N GLU A 332 -17.95 -17.66 2.73
CA GLU A 332 -19.18 -17.10 3.28
C GLU A 332 -19.36 -15.63 2.86
N ARG A 333 -18.27 -14.83 2.91
CA ARG A 333 -18.26 -13.45 2.44
C ARG A 333 -18.29 -13.30 0.92
N LYS A 334 -18.19 -14.40 0.15
CA LYS A 334 -18.15 -14.39 -1.33
C LYS A 334 -17.06 -13.47 -1.87
N VAL A 335 -15.88 -13.51 -1.25
CA VAL A 335 -14.75 -12.67 -1.62
C VAL A 335 -14.25 -12.99 -3.03
N PHE A 336 -14.22 -14.27 -3.37
CA PHE A 336 -13.81 -14.73 -4.70
C PHE A 336 -15.01 -14.88 -5.62
N ARG A 337 -14.85 -14.43 -6.87
CA ARG A 337 -15.88 -14.47 -7.91
C ARG A 337 -15.33 -15.09 -9.18
N ASP A 338 -16.17 -15.85 -9.89
CA ASP A 338 -15.80 -16.44 -11.18
C ASP A 338 -15.76 -15.35 -12.27
N HIS A 339 -14.64 -15.28 -12.95
CA HIS A 339 -14.44 -14.34 -14.06
C HIS A 339 -14.95 -14.96 -15.38
N PRO A 340 -15.56 -14.16 -16.30
CA PRO A 340 -16.09 -14.67 -17.58
C PRO A 340 -15.06 -15.40 -18.43
N GLU A 341 -13.78 -15.10 -18.25
CA GLU A 341 -12.66 -15.72 -18.98
C GLU A 341 -12.16 -17.03 -18.35
N GLY A 342 -12.88 -17.59 -17.34
CA GLY A 342 -12.68 -18.94 -16.85
C GLY A 342 -11.65 -19.07 -15.73
N PHE A 343 -11.47 -18.04 -14.92
CA PHE A 343 -10.67 -18.08 -13.69
C PHE A 343 -11.43 -17.45 -12.53
N THR A 344 -10.91 -17.60 -11.32
CA THR A 344 -11.49 -17.02 -10.10
C THR A 344 -10.59 -15.89 -9.57
N ALA A 345 -11.18 -14.74 -9.22
CA ALA A 345 -10.47 -13.58 -8.74
C ALA A 345 -11.16 -12.94 -7.53
N PRO A 346 -10.44 -12.19 -6.67
CA PRO A 346 -11.07 -11.47 -5.59
C PRO A 346 -11.97 -10.35 -6.12
N ARG A 347 -13.07 -10.08 -5.41
CA ARG A 347 -13.94 -8.94 -5.66
C ARG A 347 -13.21 -7.62 -5.32
N PRO A 348 -13.74 -6.45 -5.75
CA PRO A 348 -13.25 -5.16 -5.29
C PRO A 348 -13.17 -5.08 -3.76
N PRO A 349 -12.07 -4.56 -3.18
CA PRO A 349 -11.84 -4.59 -1.73
C PRO A 349 -12.51 -3.43 -0.98
N ILE A 350 -13.30 -2.60 -1.66
CA ILE A 350 -14.06 -1.49 -1.07
C ILE A 350 -15.53 -1.78 -1.29
N LEU A 351 -16.28 -1.89 -0.20
CA LEU A 351 -17.70 -2.23 -0.21
C LEU A 351 -18.53 -1.01 0.21
N TYR A 352 -19.57 -0.72 -0.56
CA TYR A 352 -20.48 0.40 -0.33
C TYR A 352 -21.88 -0.14 -0.04
N ASP A 353 -22.58 0.39 0.97
CA ASP A 353 -23.95 -0.04 1.27
C ASP A 353 -24.91 0.21 0.10
N ASP A 354 -24.73 1.31 -0.60
CA ASP A 354 -25.62 1.77 -1.67
C ASP A 354 -25.17 1.34 -3.09
N HIS A 355 -24.08 0.56 -3.21
CA HIS A 355 -23.55 0.15 -4.51
C HIS A 355 -22.91 -1.26 -4.50
N ASP A 356 -23.45 -2.18 -5.31
CA ASP A 356 -22.81 -3.45 -5.67
C ASP A 356 -22.19 -3.31 -7.07
N PRO A 357 -20.88 -3.51 -7.24
CA PRO A 357 -20.23 -3.45 -8.56
C PRO A 357 -20.71 -4.54 -9.53
N GLY A 358 -21.55 -5.49 -9.07
CA GLY A 358 -22.06 -6.60 -9.86
C GLY A 358 -21.02 -7.71 -10.13
N PRO A 359 -21.33 -8.61 -11.07
CA PRO A 359 -20.40 -9.67 -11.47
C PRO A 359 -19.19 -9.11 -12.22
N PRO A 360 -18.03 -9.81 -12.20
CA PRO A 360 -16.88 -9.44 -12.99
C PRO A 360 -17.21 -9.25 -14.47
N ARG A 361 -16.68 -8.21 -15.08
CA ARG A 361 -16.81 -7.96 -16.52
C ARG A 361 -15.58 -8.49 -17.25
N PRO A 362 -15.66 -8.89 -18.54
CA PRO A 362 -14.48 -9.30 -19.29
C PRO A 362 -13.52 -8.12 -19.49
N ALA A 363 -12.23 -8.43 -19.71
CA ALA A 363 -11.29 -7.45 -20.24
C ALA A 363 -11.59 -7.13 -21.71
N PRO A 364 -11.24 -5.96 -22.21
CA PRO A 364 -11.49 -5.60 -23.59
C PRO A 364 -10.56 -6.36 -24.54
N ALA A 365 -11.06 -6.78 -25.69
CA ALA A 365 -10.19 -7.18 -26.79
C ALA A 365 -9.43 -5.96 -27.33
N LEU A 366 -8.26 -6.20 -27.92
CA LEU A 366 -7.41 -5.13 -28.46
C LEU A 366 -8.15 -4.30 -29.51
N ASP A 367 -8.15 -2.99 -29.38
CA ASP A 367 -8.84 -2.00 -30.25
C ASP A 367 -10.36 -2.23 -30.39
N GLN A 368 -11.00 -2.78 -29.37
CA GLN A 368 -12.43 -3.09 -29.41
C GLN A 368 -13.32 -1.84 -29.44
N HIS A 369 -12.83 -0.70 -28.98
CA HIS A 369 -13.60 0.53 -28.80
C HIS A 369 -13.03 1.70 -29.64
N HIS A 370 -13.85 2.72 -29.88
CA HIS A 370 -13.48 3.82 -30.77
C HIS A 370 -13.61 5.22 -30.13
N GLY A 371 -14.09 5.31 -28.91
CA GLY A 371 -14.29 6.56 -28.17
C GLY A 371 -15.32 6.41 -27.04
N TRP A 372 -15.67 7.51 -26.42
CA TRP A 372 -16.62 7.58 -25.31
C TRP A 372 -18.07 7.28 -25.74
N ALA A 373 -18.83 6.68 -24.85
CA ALA A 373 -20.27 6.47 -25.00
C ALA A 373 -21.04 7.54 -24.21
N GLY A 374 -22.07 8.15 -24.83
CA GLY A 374 -22.95 9.13 -24.18
C GLY A 374 -22.37 10.56 -24.08
N GLU A 375 -23.17 11.47 -23.53
CA GLU A 375 -22.79 12.86 -23.32
C GLU A 375 -22.08 13.04 -21.97
N ARG A 376 -21.14 14.00 -21.90
CA ARG A 376 -20.42 14.36 -20.68
C ARG A 376 -21.30 15.17 -19.75
N THR A 377 -21.34 14.84 -18.48
CA THR A 377 -21.95 15.64 -17.43
C THR A 377 -20.92 16.58 -16.83
N GLU A 378 -21.21 17.89 -16.79
CA GLU A 378 -20.32 18.87 -16.18
C GLU A 378 -20.59 18.98 -14.69
N PRO A 379 -19.56 18.79 -13.81
CA PRO A 379 -19.72 19.04 -12.38
C PRO A 379 -19.83 20.54 -12.06
N GLU A 380 -20.56 20.87 -11.02
CA GLU A 380 -20.64 22.24 -10.49
C GLU A 380 -19.34 22.59 -9.74
N SER A 381 -18.85 23.83 -9.89
CA SER A 381 -17.70 24.35 -9.16
C SER A 381 -18.13 24.98 -7.86
N THR A 382 -17.44 24.66 -6.75
CA THR A 382 -17.67 25.23 -5.42
C THR A 382 -16.57 26.21 -4.98
N GLY A 383 -15.51 26.37 -5.78
CA GLY A 383 -14.42 27.31 -5.54
C GLY A 383 -13.32 26.81 -4.59
N ARG A 384 -13.23 25.51 -4.34
CA ARG A 384 -12.22 24.86 -3.47
C ARG A 384 -10.80 25.04 -4.02
N ARG A 385 -9.84 25.20 -3.11
CA ARG A 385 -8.40 25.31 -3.42
C ARG A 385 -7.68 23.97 -3.31
N LEU A 386 -8.19 23.08 -2.41
CA LEU A 386 -7.70 21.72 -2.19
C LEU A 386 -8.85 20.73 -2.40
N PRO A 387 -8.56 19.47 -2.77
CA PRO A 387 -9.59 18.47 -3.12
C PRO A 387 -10.65 18.24 -2.04
N LEU A 388 -10.26 18.31 -0.77
CA LEU A 388 -11.14 18.07 0.39
C LEU A 388 -11.31 19.31 1.28
N GLU A 389 -11.04 20.52 0.78
CA GLU A 389 -11.29 21.76 1.52
C GLU A 389 -12.75 21.86 1.94
N GLY A 390 -13.00 22.08 3.23
CA GLY A 390 -14.33 22.14 3.84
C GLY A 390 -14.96 20.78 4.15
N VAL A 391 -14.26 19.67 3.93
CA VAL A 391 -14.69 18.34 4.40
C VAL A 391 -14.17 18.12 5.83
N ARG A 392 -15.05 17.71 6.74
CA ARG A 392 -14.78 17.53 8.18
C ARG A 392 -14.76 16.06 8.54
N ILE A 393 -13.65 15.63 9.15
CA ILE A 393 -13.39 14.22 9.49
C ILE A 393 -13.28 14.04 10.99
N LEU A 394 -14.06 13.11 11.53
CA LEU A 394 -13.95 12.61 12.89
C LEU A 394 -13.19 11.28 12.86
N ASP A 395 -12.00 11.29 13.45
CA ASP A 395 -11.01 10.20 13.40
C ASP A 395 -10.98 9.43 14.73
N PHE A 396 -11.62 8.25 14.79
CA PHE A 396 -11.53 7.31 15.90
C PHE A 396 -10.45 6.25 15.70
N THR A 397 -9.63 6.36 14.66
CA THR A 397 -8.68 5.32 14.29
C THR A 397 -7.51 5.21 15.26
N ALA A 398 -6.91 4.01 15.32
CA ALA A 398 -5.74 3.72 16.11
C ALA A 398 -4.75 2.85 15.31
N PHE A 399 -3.56 2.65 15.83
CA PHE A 399 -2.46 1.91 15.21
C PHE A 399 -1.93 2.58 13.94
N TRP A 400 -2.04 1.96 12.77
CA TRP A 400 -1.41 2.47 11.55
C TRP A 400 -2.38 2.65 10.37
N ALA A 401 -3.13 1.65 9.96
CA ALA A 401 -3.98 1.69 8.75
C ALA A 401 -4.94 2.88 8.73
N GLY A 402 -5.73 3.06 9.79
CA GLY A 402 -6.68 4.15 9.91
C GLY A 402 -6.00 5.52 10.05
N PRO A 403 -5.04 5.71 10.97
CA PRO A 403 -4.30 6.96 11.08
C PRO A 403 -3.57 7.36 9.80
N PHE A 404 -3.06 6.40 9.02
CA PHE A 404 -2.47 6.64 7.71
C PHE A 404 -3.52 7.17 6.72
N ALA A 405 -4.69 6.54 6.64
CA ALA A 405 -5.78 7.01 5.78
C ALA A 405 -6.22 8.44 6.13
N THR A 406 -6.49 8.70 7.40
CA THR A 406 -6.96 10.00 7.85
C THR A 406 -5.91 11.09 7.73
N ASN A 407 -4.62 10.76 7.82
CA ASN A 407 -3.53 11.70 7.51
C ASN A 407 -3.49 12.08 6.02
N LEU A 408 -3.66 11.11 5.10
CA LEU A 408 -3.75 11.42 3.67
C LEU A 408 -4.97 12.29 3.34
N LEU A 409 -6.13 12.00 3.94
CA LEU A 409 -7.33 12.84 3.78
C LEU A 409 -7.09 14.27 4.28
N ARG A 410 -6.42 14.43 5.42
CA ARG A 410 -6.04 15.75 5.95
C ARG A 410 -5.08 16.47 5.00
N LEU A 411 -4.06 15.78 4.47
CA LEU A 411 -3.13 16.34 3.50
C LEU A 411 -3.86 16.76 2.20
N LEU A 412 -4.95 16.13 1.82
CA LEU A 412 -5.80 16.57 0.71
C LEU A 412 -6.71 17.77 1.05
N GLY A 413 -6.62 18.31 2.25
CA GLY A 413 -7.27 19.55 2.67
C GLY A 413 -8.46 19.39 3.62
N ALA A 414 -8.78 18.18 4.11
CA ALA A 414 -9.84 17.98 5.08
C ALA A 414 -9.48 18.54 6.46
N GLU A 415 -10.48 19.10 7.15
CA GLU A 415 -10.43 19.41 8.58
C GLU A 415 -10.59 18.11 9.36
N LEU A 416 -9.75 17.88 10.37
CA LEU A 416 -9.73 16.58 11.06
C LEU A 416 -9.62 16.73 12.57
N VAL A 417 -10.47 16.02 13.29
CA VAL A 417 -10.40 15.86 14.75
C VAL A 417 -10.19 14.38 15.10
N LYS A 418 -9.01 14.05 15.66
CA LYS A 418 -8.70 12.71 16.19
C LYS A 418 -9.15 12.62 17.63
N VAL A 419 -9.90 11.57 17.94
CA VAL A 419 -10.40 11.28 19.30
C VAL A 419 -9.61 10.12 19.89
N GLU A 420 -8.98 10.35 21.02
CA GLU A 420 -8.33 9.35 21.87
C GLU A 420 -8.98 9.32 23.26
N SER A 421 -8.56 8.41 24.12
CA SER A 421 -8.94 8.37 25.52
C SER A 421 -7.69 8.23 26.41
N VAL A 422 -7.62 8.96 27.52
CA VAL A 422 -6.53 8.79 28.51
C VAL A 422 -6.49 7.39 29.12
N GLN A 423 -7.65 6.72 29.23
CA GLN A 423 -7.77 5.36 29.75
C GLN A 423 -7.31 4.31 28.72
N ARG A 424 -7.47 4.61 27.44
CA ARG A 424 -7.09 3.76 26.29
C ARG A 424 -6.56 4.63 25.15
N PRO A 425 -5.35 5.20 25.30
CA PRO A 425 -4.74 5.97 24.22
C PRO A 425 -4.42 5.03 23.03
N ASP A 426 -4.14 5.63 21.88
CA ASP A 426 -3.68 4.86 20.73
C ASP A 426 -2.46 4.02 21.12
N MET A 427 -2.61 2.69 21.04
CA MET A 427 -1.54 1.77 21.47
C MET A 427 -0.26 1.93 20.64
N MET A 428 -0.35 2.52 19.44
CA MET A 428 0.83 2.84 18.66
C MET A 428 1.75 3.86 19.35
N ARG A 429 1.24 4.71 20.23
CA ARG A 429 2.06 5.59 21.06
C ARG A 429 3.09 4.84 21.90
N PHE A 430 2.82 3.57 22.25
CA PHE A 430 3.71 2.73 23.07
C PHE A 430 4.66 1.85 22.23
N SER A 431 4.53 1.84 20.90
CA SER A 431 5.55 1.32 20.00
C SER A 431 6.67 2.35 19.85
N SER A 432 7.38 2.60 20.94
CA SER A 432 8.27 3.73 21.13
C SER A 432 9.71 3.30 21.36
N VAL A 433 10.62 4.26 21.25
CA VAL A 433 12.03 4.08 21.56
C VAL A 433 12.24 3.96 23.08
N ALA A 434 12.91 2.91 23.51
CA ALA A 434 13.21 2.67 24.93
C ALA A 434 14.07 3.78 25.54
N GLY A 435 13.87 4.06 26.84
CA GLY A 435 14.67 5.04 27.57
C GLY A 435 14.25 6.49 27.38
N ARG A 436 13.26 6.80 26.54
CA ARG A 436 12.68 8.14 26.36
C ARG A 436 11.53 8.38 27.34
N SER A 437 11.29 9.64 27.74
CA SER A 437 10.23 10.00 28.70
C SER A 437 9.60 11.35 28.31
N PRO A 438 8.25 11.44 28.30
CA PRO A 438 7.31 10.33 28.47
C PRO A 438 7.32 9.41 27.24
N LEU A 439 7.28 8.10 27.48
CA LEU A 439 7.46 7.08 26.44
C LEU A 439 6.51 7.25 25.25
N TRP A 440 5.24 7.60 25.51
CA TRP A 440 4.17 7.71 24.49
C TRP A 440 4.30 8.89 23.54
N GLU A 441 5.29 9.77 23.71
CA GLU A 441 5.58 10.88 22.79
C GLU A 441 6.81 10.61 21.88
N PHE A 442 7.32 9.37 21.86
CA PHE A 442 8.49 8.99 21.06
C PHE A 442 8.22 7.76 20.17
N SER A 443 6.98 7.59 19.71
CA SER A 443 6.65 6.53 18.76
C SER A 443 6.82 7.01 17.30
N PRO A 444 7.73 6.42 16.51
CA PRO A 444 7.95 6.81 15.12
C PRO A 444 6.69 6.67 14.25
N VAL A 445 5.94 5.58 14.43
CA VAL A 445 4.74 5.30 13.63
C VAL A 445 3.61 6.26 14.00
N PHE A 446 3.44 6.57 15.29
CA PHE A 446 2.46 7.57 15.71
C PHE A 446 2.80 8.95 15.11
N HIS A 447 4.07 9.37 15.19
CA HIS A 447 4.52 10.62 14.59
C HIS A 447 4.23 10.66 13.08
N GLY A 448 4.67 9.67 12.32
CA GLY A 448 4.54 9.64 10.87
C GLY A 448 3.08 9.62 10.40
N SER A 449 2.19 8.96 11.13
CA SER A 449 0.77 8.79 10.76
C SER A 449 -0.15 9.89 11.28
N ASN A 450 0.31 10.75 12.20
CA ASN A 450 -0.55 11.74 12.86
C ASN A 450 -0.03 13.18 12.80
N ALA A 451 0.99 13.45 11.97
CA ALA A 451 1.54 14.78 11.81
C ALA A 451 0.45 15.80 11.39
N GLY A 452 0.40 16.94 12.09
CA GLY A 452 -0.53 18.04 11.81
C GLY A 452 -2.00 17.77 12.10
N LYS A 453 -2.37 16.67 12.77
CA LYS A 453 -3.75 16.42 13.19
C LYS A 453 -4.13 17.24 14.42
N THR A 454 -5.38 17.66 14.50
CA THR A 454 -6.01 18.14 15.73
C THR A 454 -6.42 16.93 16.57
N ALA A 455 -5.95 16.79 17.81
CA ALA A 455 -6.24 15.63 18.66
C ALA A 455 -6.84 16.07 20.00
N ILE A 456 -7.89 15.34 20.41
CA ILE A 456 -8.59 15.52 21.68
C ILE A 456 -8.66 14.21 22.45
N THR A 457 -8.93 14.30 23.75
CA THR A 457 -9.27 13.15 24.57
C THR A 457 -10.69 13.23 25.06
N LEU A 458 -11.44 12.14 24.88
CA LEU A 458 -12.79 11.94 25.40
C LEU A 458 -12.92 10.58 26.08
N ARG A 459 -13.67 10.52 27.16
CA ARG A 459 -14.06 9.29 27.81
C ARG A 459 -15.39 8.80 27.25
N LEU A 460 -15.35 7.93 26.25
CA LEU A 460 -16.55 7.50 25.49
C LEU A 460 -17.48 6.56 26.28
N ASP A 461 -17.03 5.97 27.37
CA ASP A 461 -17.84 5.17 28.29
C ASP A 461 -18.49 6.00 29.41
N ASP A 462 -18.21 7.31 29.45
CA ASP A 462 -18.86 8.28 30.32
C ASP A 462 -20.00 8.99 29.56
N PRO A 463 -21.17 9.22 30.18
CA PRO A 463 -22.30 9.86 29.50
C PRO A 463 -22.01 11.24 28.92
N ASP A 464 -21.23 12.07 29.62
CA ASP A 464 -20.88 13.42 29.14
C ASP A 464 -19.90 13.36 27.96
N GLY A 465 -18.88 12.49 28.05
CA GLY A 465 -17.94 12.25 26.95
C GLY A 465 -18.62 11.66 25.71
N HIS A 466 -19.57 10.74 25.93
CA HIS A 466 -20.39 10.20 24.84
C HIS A 466 -21.26 11.27 24.17
N ALA A 467 -21.92 12.12 24.95
CA ALA A 467 -22.74 13.21 24.40
C ALA A 467 -21.92 14.21 23.56
N LEU A 468 -20.65 14.46 23.95
CA LEU A 468 -19.73 15.28 23.17
C LEU A 468 -19.32 14.58 21.87
N ALA A 469 -19.08 13.27 21.90
CA ALA A 469 -18.80 12.49 20.70
C ALA A 469 -19.99 12.52 19.71
N GLU A 470 -21.24 12.42 20.18
CA GLU A 470 -22.42 12.58 19.32
C GLU A 470 -22.51 13.98 18.69
N ARG A 471 -22.14 15.04 19.40
CA ARG A 471 -22.06 16.40 18.82
C ARG A 471 -20.97 16.51 17.75
N LEU A 472 -19.82 15.83 17.93
CA LEU A 472 -18.78 15.76 16.91
C LEU A 472 -19.24 14.95 15.68
N VAL A 473 -20.03 13.88 15.84
CA VAL A 473 -20.68 13.16 14.74
C VAL A 473 -21.61 14.08 13.94
N GLN A 474 -22.38 14.93 14.61
CA GLN A 474 -23.25 15.92 13.94
C GLN A 474 -22.45 16.98 13.15
N TRP A 475 -21.24 17.30 13.61
CA TRP A 475 -20.32 18.22 12.92
C TRP A 475 -19.64 17.57 11.71
N ALA A 476 -19.34 16.27 11.78
CA ALA A 476 -18.49 15.58 10.81
C ALA A 476 -19.23 15.24 9.50
N ASP A 477 -18.51 15.34 8.38
CA ASP A 477 -18.94 14.80 7.09
C ASP A 477 -18.56 13.32 6.95
N VAL A 478 -17.44 12.93 7.57
CA VAL A 478 -16.89 11.56 7.52
C VAL A 478 -16.47 11.12 8.91
N VAL A 479 -16.87 9.93 9.32
CA VAL A 479 -16.40 9.25 10.53
C VAL A 479 -15.56 8.06 10.12
N VAL A 480 -14.32 7.95 10.62
CA VAL A 480 -13.40 6.87 10.27
C VAL A 480 -13.04 6.07 11.51
N GLU A 481 -13.13 4.73 11.42
CA GLU A 481 -12.71 3.82 12.49
C GLU A 481 -12.04 2.55 11.92
N ASN A 482 -11.18 1.91 12.71
CA ASN A 482 -10.52 0.64 12.35
C ASN A 482 -10.48 -0.37 13.50
N PHE A 483 -11.52 -0.35 14.33
CA PHE A 483 -11.67 -1.27 15.44
C PHE A 483 -12.24 -2.64 15.01
N SER A 484 -12.29 -3.57 15.96
CA SER A 484 -13.09 -4.79 15.79
C SER A 484 -14.58 -4.41 15.60
N PRO A 485 -15.35 -5.13 14.78
CA PRO A 485 -16.70 -4.75 14.35
C PRO A 485 -17.67 -4.32 15.45
N ARG A 486 -17.57 -4.96 16.63
CA ARG A 486 -18.45 -4.71 17.78
C ARG A 486 -18.17 -3.41 18.54
N VAL A 487 -16.98 -2.80 18.38
CA VAL A 487 -16.53 -1.73 19.31
C VAL A 487 -17.38 -0.47 19.18
N MET A 488 -17.61 0.00 17.95
CA MET A 488 -18.44 1.20 17.75
C MET A 488 -19.88 0.99 18.19
N ASP A 489 -20.44 -0.22 17.98
CA ASP A 489 -21.78 -0.56 18.46
C ASP A 489 -21.84 -0.60 20.02
N GLN A 490 -20.81 -1.14 20.67
CA GLN A 490 -20.68 -1.15 22.13
C GLN A 490 -20.52 0.26 22.74
N LEU A 491 -19.91 1.17 21.97
CA LEU A 491 -19.79 2.57 22.34
C LEU A 491 -21.07 3.39 22.01
N GLY A 492 -22.09 2.77 21.42
CA GLY A 492 -23.32 3.48 21.00
C GLY A 492 -23.11 4.42 19.82
N LEU A 493 -22.01 4.26 19.06
CA LEU A 493 -21.62 5.06 17.90
C LEU A 493 -21.53 4.18 16.63
N GLY A 494 -22.34 3.13 16.53
CA GLY A 494 -22.48 2.31 15.33
C GLY A 494 -23.15 3.07 14.19
N TRP A 495 -23.15 2.47 12.98
CA TRP A 495 -23.71 3.10 11.77
C TRP A 495 -25.17 3.59 11.93
N ASP A 496 -26.03 2.77 12.53
CA ASP A 496 -27.43 3.16 12.75
C ASP A 496 -27.54 4.46 13.54
N ARG A 497 -26.74 4.60 14.61
CA ARG A 497 -26.75 5.82 15.43
C ARG A 497 -26.15 7.02 14.70
N ILE A 498 -25.03 6.81 13.98
CA ILE A 498 -24.38 7.88 13.21
C ILE A 498 -25.33 8.41 12.14
N SER A 499 -26.01 7.53 11.40
CA SER A 499 -26.96 7.91 10.35
C SER A 499 -28.22 8.60 10.88
N GLU A 500 -28.66 8.28 12.12
CA GLU A 500 -29.72 9.02 12.82
C GLU A 500 -29.29 10.44 13.19
N LEU A 501 -28.08 10.59 13.76
CA LEU A 501 -27.54 11.88 14.18
C LEU A 501 -27.21 12.80 13.00
N ASN A 502 -26.72 12.22 11.93
CA ASN A 502 -26.31 12.94 10.72
C ASN A 502 -26.56 12.08 9.46
N PRO A 503 -27.73 12.23 8.81
CA PRO A 503 -28.07 11.45 7.62
C PRO A 503 -27.15 11.67 6.41
N GLY A 504 -26.35 12.72 6.43
CA GLY A 504 -25.35 13.03 5.41
C GLY A 504 -23.95 12.50 5.74
N ALA A 505 -23.74 11.91 6.91
CA ALA A 505 -22.44 11.39 7.31
C ALA A 505 -22.06 10.14 6.53
N ILE A 506 -20.77 10.02 6.21
CA ILE A 506 -20.16 8.81 5.66
C ILE A 506 -19.40 8.12 6.80
N MET A 507 -19.66 6.83 7.02
CA MET A 507 -18.89 6.04 7.98
C MET A 507 -17.93 5.09 7.25
N VAL A 508 -16.62 5.28 7.43
CA VAL A 508 -15.60 4.41 6.85
C VAL A 508 -15.10 3.46 7.92
N ARG A 509 -15.30 2.16 7.72
CA ARG A 509 -14.92 1.10 8.63
C ARG A 509 -13.83 0.23 8.02
N MET A 510 -12.74 0.00 8.77
CA MET A 510 -11.57 -0.75 8.30
C MET A 510 -11.30 -1.98 9.19
N PRO A 511 -12.22 -2.98 9.23
CA PRO A 511 -12.01 -4.18 10.04
C PRO A 511 -10.92 -5.08 9.44
N ALA A 512 -10.21 -5.83 10.27
CA ALA A 512 -9.19 -6.76 9.80
C ALA A 512 -9.77 -7.83 8.86
N PHE A 513 -10.89 -8.45 9.25
CA PHE A 513 -11.51 -9.58 8.52
C PHE A 513 -12.92 -9.26 7.98
N GLY A 514 -13.40 -8.04 8.11
CA GLY A 514 -14.74 -7.66 7.67
C GLY A 514 -15.76 -7.59 8.80
N LEU A 515 -16.93 -7.01 8.48
CA LEU A 515 -18.01 -6.78 9.44
C LEU A 515 -18.88 -8.03 9.68
N ASP A 516 -18.81 -9.00 8.81
CA ASP A 516 -19.54 -10.26 8.86
C ASP A 516 -18.63 -11.49 8.65
N GLY A 517 -19.20 -12.69 8.59
CA GLY A 517 -18.50 -13.95 8.42
C GLY A 517 -17.86 -14.53 9.69
N PRO A 518 -17.37 -15.77 9.64
CA PRO A 518 -16.90 -16.51 10.83
C PRO A 518 -15.74 -15.87 11.57
N TRP A 519 -14.86 -15.16 10.84
CA TRP A 519 -13.64 -14.57 11.43
C TRP A 519 -13.80 -13.12 11.86
N ARG A 520 -14.98 -12.50 11.71
CA ARG A 520 -15.22 -11.08 12.00
C ARG A 520 -14.73 -10.60 13.36
N ASN A 521 -14.72 -11.50 14.36
CA ASN A 521 -14.31 -11.18 15.73
C ASN A 521 -12.86 -11.60 16.06
N ARG A 522 -12.12 -12.17 15.10
CA ARG A 522 -10.69 -12.48 15.29
C ARG A 522 -9.89 -11.19 15.37
N THR A 523 -8.85 -11.21 16.19
CA THR A 523 -7.89 -10.10 16.23
C THR A 523 -6.97 -10.21 15.02
N GLY A 524 -6.81 -9.11 14.28
CA GLY A 524 -5.91 -9.03 13.13
C GLY A 524 -5.06 -7.78 13.17
N PHE A 525 -3.85 -7.89 12.66
CA PHE A 525 -2.90 -6.82 12.40
C PHE A 525 -2.33 -6.99 10.98
N ALA A 526 -1.62 -6.00 10.45
CA ALA A 526 -1.04 -6.08 9.11
C ALA A 526 -0.34 -7.41 8.83
N MET A 527 0.50 -7.90 9.74
CA MET A 527 1.23 -9.15 9.56
C MET A 527 0.32 -10.39 9.46
N THR A 528 -0.80 -10.44 10.21
CA THR A 528 -1.76 -11.54 10.04
C THR A 528 -2.49 -11.46 8.70
N ILE A 529 -2.74 -10.25 8.20
CA ILE A 529 -3.30 -10.05 6.85
C ILE A 529 -2.30 -10.52 5.78
N GLU A 530 -1.03 -10.17 5.91
CA GLU A 530 0.05 -10.62 5.01
C GLU A 530 0.20 -12.15 5.00
N GLN A 531 0.04 -12.78 6.17
CA GLN A 531 0.08 -14.24 6.33
C GLN A 531 -1.10 -14.91 5.62
N VAL A 532 -2.32 -14.49 5.89
CA VAL A 532 -3.52 -15.16 5.40
C VAL A 532 -3.83 -14.86 3.93
N SER A 533 -3.44 -13.70 3.40
CA SER A 533 -3.68 -13.33 2.01
C SER A 533 -2.73 -13.98 1.01
N GLY A 534 -1.62 -14.56 1.49
CA GLY A 534 -0.59 -15.18 0.66
C GLY A 534 0.61 -14.28 0.34
N LEU A 535 0.63 -13.02 0.79
CA LEU A 535 1.77 -12.13 0.57
C LEU A 535 3.03 -12.66 1.26
N ALA A 536 2.91 -13.18 2.49
CA ALA A 536 4.01 -13.83 3.18
C ALA A 536 4.48 -15.11 2.45
N TRP A 537 3.56 -15.85 1.81
CA TRP A 537 3.90 -17.07 1.05
C TRP A 537 4.88 -16.80 -0.09
N LEU A 538 4.76 -15.65 -0.77
CA LEU A 538 5.64 -15.27 -1.88
C LEU A 538 6.98 -14.68 -1.43
N THR A 539 7.15 -14.39 -0.14
CA THR A 539 8.36 -13.77 0.42
C THR A 539 9.20 -14.80 1.15
N GLY A 540 10.49 -14.84 0.89
CA GLY A 540 11.44 -15.77 1.52
C GLY A 540 12.25 -16.57 0.52
N HIS A 541 13.27 -17.28 1.00
CA HIS A 541 14.07 -18.19 0.19
C HIS A 541 13.26 -19.41 -0.26
N SER A 542 13.56 -19.96 -1.44
CA SER A 542 12.84 -21.10 -2.01
C SER A 542 12.82 -22.36 -1.13
N ASN A 543 13.88 -22.57 -0.35
CA ASN A 543 14.04 -23.68 0.57
C ASN A 543 13.80 -23.33 2.05
N GLY A 544 13.39 -22.07 2.33
CA GLY A 544 13.16 -21.56 3.67
C GLY A 544 11.66 -21.40 4.02
N PRO A 545 11.34 -20.97 5.24
CA PRO A 545 9.98 -20.64 5.62
C PRO A 545 9.49 -19.38 4.87
N PRO A 546 8.17 -19.18 4.76
CA PRO A 546 7.61 -17.91 4.37
C PRO A 546 8.00 -16.80 5.35
N ILE A 547 8.14 -15.56 4.86
CA ILE A 547 8.53 -14.38 5.65
C ILE A 547 7.47 -13.29 5.48
N VAL A 548 7.08 -12.63 6.58
CA VAL A 548 6.12 -11.52 6.52
C VAL A 548 6.73 -10.27 5.85
N PRO A 549 5.97 -9.56 4.99
CA PRO A 549 6.36 -8.26 4.43
C PRO A 549 6.61 -7.14 5.45
N ARG A 550 6.15 -7.29 6.69
CA ARG A 550 6.30 -6.38 7.83
C ARG A 550 5.43 -5.12 7.82
N GLY A 551 4.15 -5.31 7.58
CA GLY A 551 3.14 -4.32 7.93
C GLY A 551 2.63 -3.47 6.77
N VAL A 552 3.04 -3.73 5.54
CA VAL A 552 2.63 -2.94 4.36
C VAL A 552 1.12 -3.00 4.06
N CYS A 553 0.42 -4.03 4.57
CA CYS A 553 -1.05 -4.12 4.43
C CYS A 553 -1.80 -2.98 5.14
N ASP A 554 -1.23 -2.37 6.19
CA ASP A 554 -1.85 -1.23 6.88
C ASP A 554 -1.88 0.02 5.98
N PRO A 555 -0.75 0.57 5.46
CA PRO A 555 -0.80 1.70 4.54
C PRO A 555 -1.53 1.38 3.22
N LEU A 556 -1.45 0.15 2.74
CA LEU A 556 -2.23 -0.28 1.58
C LEU A 556 -3.74 -0.22 1.86
N GLY A 557 -4.20 -0.73 3.01
CA GLY A 557 -5.59 -0.57 3.47
C GLY A 557 -5.99 0.88 3.65
N GLY A 558 -5.08 1.70 4.17
CA GLY A 558 -5.27 3.15 4.29
C GLY A 558 -5.52 3.84 2.95
N ALA A 559 -4.74 3.52 1.91
CA ALA A 559 -4.94 4.05 0.57
C ALA A 559 -6.32 3.67 -0.02
N HIS A 560 -6.76 2.42 0.18
CA HIS A 560 -8.10 1.98 -0.22
C HIS A 560 -9.21 2.69 0.57
N ALA A 561 -9.00 2.99 1.85
CA ALA A 561 -9.96 3.76 2.65
C ALA A 561 -10.07 5.21 2.19
N VAL A 562 -8.97 5.84 1.77
CA VAL A 562 -9.00 7.16 1.12
C VAL A 562 -9.81 7.10 -0.17
N MET A 563 -9.58 6.07 -1.01
CA MET A 563 -10.37 5.86 -2.23
C MET A 563 -11.87 5.70 -1.93
N GLY A 564 -12.21 4.84 -0.96
CA GLY A 564 -13.60 4.63 -0.53
C GLY A 564 -14.26 5.92 -0.02
N THR A 565 -13.52 6.73 0.74
CA THR A 565 -13.98 8.02 1.24
C THR A 565 -14.30 9.00 0.10
N LEU A 566 -13.38 9.16 -0.86
CA LEU A 566 -13.58 10.06 -2.00
C LEU A 566 -14.73 9.61 -2.90
N CYS A 567 -14.88 8.32 -3.13
CA CYS A 567 -16.01 7.74 -3.86
C CYS A 567 -17.34 8.00 -3.16
N ALA A 568 -17.41 7.77 -1.84
CA ALA A 568 -18.62 8.02 -1.06
C ALA A 568 -18.99 9.52 -1.02
N LEU A 569 -17.99 10.41 -0.95
CA LEU A 569 -18.19 11.85 -1.06
C LEU A 569 -18.75 12.25 -2.43
N ALA A 570 -18.21 11.68 -3.51
CA ALA A 570 -18.70 11.92 -4.86
C ALA A 570 -20.15 11.43 -5.03
N GLN A 571 -20.47 10.24 -4.53
CA GLN A 571 -21.84 9.72 -4.57
C GLN A 571 -22.80 10.55 -3.72
N ARG A 572 -22.37 11.04 -2.55
CA ARG A 572 -23.17 11.96 -1.70
C ARG A 572 -23.52 13.25 -2.42
N GLU A 573 -22.65 13.81 -3.25
CA GLU A 573 -22.93 15.00 -4.05
C GLU A 573 -24.11 14.78 -5.01
N HIS A 574 -24.32 13.57 -5.49
CA HIS A 574 -25.47 13.22 -6.35
C HIS A 574 -26.73 12.83 -5.58
N THR A 575 -26.56 12.16 -4.43
CA THR A 575 -27.68 11.57 -3.68
C THR A 575 -28.19 12.43 -2.53
N GLY A 576 -27.36 13.35 -2.01
CA GLY A 576 -27.60 14.10 -0.79
C GLY A 576 -27.54 13.25 0.50
N ARG A 577 -27.15 11.98 0.43
CA ARG A 577 -27.18 11.02 1.54
C ARG A 577 -25.79 10.48 1.84
N GLY A 578 -25.51 10.26 3.14
CA GLY A 578 -24.37 9.51 3.58
C GLY A 578 -24.54 8.00 3.38
N GLN A 579 -23.48 7.25 3.61
CA GLN A 579 -23.45 5.78 3.52
C GLN A 579 -22.33 5.18 4.37
N MET A 580 -22.41 3.88 4.64
CA MET A 580 -21.30 3.15 5.20
C MET A 580 -20.39 2.61 4.08
N VAL A 581 -19.08 2.70 4.31
CA VAL A 581 -18.03 2.14 3.47
C VAL A 581 -17.24 1.15 4.31
N GLU A 582 -17.15 -0.10 3.86
CA GLU A 582 -16.33 -1.13 4.50
C GLU A 582 -15.08 -1.40 3.66
N VAL A 583 -13.91 -1.39 4.31
CA VAL A 583 -12.61 -1.71 3.71
C VAL A 583 -11.94 -2.81 4.53
N PRO A 584 -12.31 -4.09 4.30
CA PRO A 584 -11.75 -5.21 5.04
C PRO A 584 -10.28 -5.39 4.66
N LEU A 585 -9.35 -5.31 5.62
CA LEU A 585 -7.92 -5.38 5.33
C LEU A 585 -7.53 -6.71 4.67
N VAL A 586 -8.19 -7.82 5.03
CA VAL A 586 -7.96 -9.12 4.39
C VAL A 586 -8.30 -9.10 2.91
N GLU A 587 -9.37 -8.42 2.50
CA GLU A 587 -9.76 -8.33 1.09
C GLU A 587 -8.81 -7.41 0.30
N VAL A 588 -8.28 -6.36 0.94
CA VAL A 588 -7.18 -5.54 0.39
C VAL A 588 -5.93 -6.40 0.16
N GLY A 589 -5.50 -7.18 1.17
CA GLY A 589 -4.37 -8.09 1.04
C GLY A 589 -4.55 -9.14 -0.06
N LEU A 590 -5.76 -9.71 -0.19
CA LEU A 590 -6.10 -10.67 -1.25
C LEU A 590 -6.09 -10.04 -2.65
N ASN A 591 -6.50 -8.78 -2.79
CA ASN A 591 -6.37 -8.04 -4.06
C ASN A 591 -4.91 -7.75 -4.40
N ALA A 592 -4.08 -7.41 -3.41
CA ALA A 592 -2.64 -7.25 -3.61
C ALA A 592 -1.94 -8.58 -4.02
N ALA A 593 -2.43 -9.71 -3.52
CA ALA A 593 -1.94 -11.04 -3.82
C ALA A 593 -2.75 -11.76 -4.94
N ALA A 594 -3.58 -11.03 -5.68
CA ALA A 594 -4.57 -11.61 -6.59
C ALA A 594 -3.97 -12.53 -7.66
N GLU A 595 -2.77 -12.22 -8.15
CA GLU A 595 -2.08 -13.02 -9.16
C GLU A 595 -1.98 -14.49 -8.78
N GLN A 596 -1.78 -14.80 -7.49
CA GLN A 596 -1.67 -16.18 -7.01
C GLN A 596 -2.96 -16.99 -7.22
N ALA A 597 -4.11 -16.41 -6.84
CA ALA A 597 -5.40 -17.07 -6.97
C ALA A 597 -5.83 -17.14 -8.45
N VAL A 598 -5.55 -16.09 -9.21
CA VAL A 598 -5.81 -16.03 -10.66
C VAL A 598 -4.99 -17.10 -11.39
N GLU A 599 -3.68 -17.18 -11.17
CA GLU A 599 -2.81 -18.19 -11.82
C GLU A 599 -3.20 -19.62 -11.42
N TRP A 600 -3.50 -19.85 -10.13
CA TRP A 600 -3.94 -21.16 -9.68
C TRP A 600 -5.24 -21.58 -10.37
N SER A 601 -6.26 -20.72 -10.38
CA SER A 601 -7.56 -21.06 -10.94
C SER A 601 -7.56 -21.13 -12.48
N ALA A 602 -6.76 -20.28 -13.16
CA ALA A 602 -6.67 -20.27 -14.61
C ALA A 602 -5.80 -21.41 -15.18
N ASN A 603 -4.67 -21.70 -14.52
CA ASN A 603 -3.59 -22.52 -15.08
C ASN A 603 -3.22 -23.72 -14.20
N GLY A 604 -3.79 -23.88 -13.00
CA GLY A 604 -3.47 -24.94 -12.05
C GLY A 604 -2.04 -24.86 -11.49
N ARG A 605 -1.40 -23.70 -11.58
CA ARG A 605 0.01 -23.48 -11.17
C ARG A 605 0.08 -22.64 -9.90
N LEU A 606 0.71 -23.19 -8.88
CA LEU A 606 0.92 -22.48 -7.61
C LEU A 606 2.18 -21.61 -7.73
N LEU A 607 2.03 -20.32 -7.44
CA LEU A 607 3.16 -19.42 -7.27
C LEU A 607 3.82 -19.70 -5.93
N GLU A 608 5.13 -19.80 -5.93
CA GLU A 608 5.95 -20.06 -4.74
C GLU A 608 7.00 -18.97 -4.57
N ARG A 609 7.55 -18.87 -3.36
CA ARG A 609 8.66 -17.98 -3.08
C ARG A 609 9.94 -18.43 -3.82
N ALA A 610 10.66 -17.47 -4.34
CA ALA A 610 11.87 -17.69 -5.13
C ALA A 610 13.05 -16.82 -4.65
N GLY A 611 13.03 -16.38 -3.40
CA GLY A 611 14.02 -15.43 -2.89
C GLY A 611 13.91 -14.08 -3.62
N ASN A 612 15.05 -13.59 -4.09
CA ASN A 612 15.12 -12.34 -4.85
C ASN A 612 14.94 -12.54 -6.37
N ARG A 613 14.77 -13.77 -6.83
CA ARG A 613 14.58 -14.11 -8.25
C ARG A 613 13.10 -14.03 -8.64
N SER A 614 12.84 -13.85 -9.95
CA SER A 614 11.50 -13.90 -10.51
C SER A 614 11.53 -14.38 -11.95
N PRO A 615 10.97 -15.55 -12.25
CA PRO A 615 10.91 -16.03 -13.64
C PRO A 615 10.19 -15.06 -14.58
N ALA A 616 9.16 -14.39 -14.07
CA ALA A 616 8.38 -13.41 -14.83
C ALA A 616 9.16 -12.12 -15.14
N SER A 617 10.04 -11.69 -14.23
CA SER A 617 10.80 -10.45 -14.36
C SER A 617 12.20 -10.66 -14.97
N GLY A 618 12.59 -11.90 -15.28
CA GLY A 618 13.91 -12.21 -15.81
C GLY A 618 15.03 -12.11 -14.75
N ILE A 619 16.22 -11.67 -15.15
CA ILE A 619 17.39 -11.62 -14.28
C ILE A 619 17.27 -10.46 -13.28
N ARG A 620 17.25 -10.81 -12.01
CA ARG A 620 17.37 -9.88 -10.87
C ARG A 620 17.91 -10.62 -9.64
N GLY A 621 18.62 -9.91 -8.79
CA GLY A 621 19.19 -10.48 -7.56
C GLY A 621 19.73 -9.44 -6.61
N VAL A 622 20.09 -9.88 -5.41
CA VAL A 622 20.81 -9.10 -4.40
C VAL A 622 22.16 -9.75 -4.20
N TYR A 623 23.22 -8.98 -4.43
CA TYR A 623 24.59 -9.48 -4.52
C TYR A 623 25.47 -8.86 -3.43
N PRO A 624 26.48 -9.59 -2.89
CA PRO A 624 27.36 -9.06 -1.85
C PRO A 624 28.21 -7.91 -2.40
N ALA A 625 28.47 -6.91 -1.56
CA ALA A 625 29.45 -5.85 -1.81
C ALA A 625 30.75 -6.09 -1.03
N SER A 626 31.69 -5.18 -1.09
CA SER A 626 33.03 -5.34 -0.46
C SER A 626 33.00 -5.15 1.06
N GLU A 627 32.04 -4.41 1.59
CA GLU A 627 31.89 -4.16 3.01
C GLU A 627 31.10 -5.31 3.68
N ASP A 628 31.31 -5.48 4.98
CA ASP A 628 30.63 -6.50 5.78
C ASP A 628 29.09 -6.29 5.76
N ASP A 629 28.34 -7.36 5.50
CA ASP A 629 26.88 -7.40 5.43
C ASP A 629 26.24 -6.31 4.54
N SER A 630 26.96 -5.90 3.47
CA SER A 630 26.55 -4.89 2.50
C SER A 630 26.20 -5.52 1.17
N TRP A 631 25.14 -5.03 0.53
CA TRP A 631 24.54 -5.70 -0.62
C TRP A 631 24.07 -4.70 -1.68
N VAL A 632 24.00 -5.16 -2.93
CA VAL A 632 23.50 -4.40 -4.09
C VAL A 632 22.37 -5.17 -4.74
N ALA A 633 21.21 -4.54 -4.88
CA ALA A 633 20.11 -5.04 -5.69
C ALA A 633 20.34 -4.64 -7.16
N VAL A 634 20.19 -5.58 -8.07
CA VAL A 634 20.37 -5.38 -9.53
C VAL A 634 19.20 -6.03 -10.27
N SER A 635 18.63 -5.33 -11.26
CA SER A 635 17.54 -5.84 -12.09
C SER A 635 17.83 -5.57 -13.57
N ILE A 636 18.06 -6.63 -14.35
CA ILE A 636 18.31 -6.55 -15.80
C ILE A 636 17.02 -6.84 -16.56
N GLY A 637 16.19 -7.71 -16.00
CA GLY A 637 14.97 -8.17 -16.64
C GLY A 637 15.24 -9.13 -17.79
N HIS A 638 14.40 -9.04 -18.81
CA HIS A 638 14.53 -9.77 -20.08
C HIS A 638 15.22 -8.94 -21.18
N ASP A 639 15.86 -7.82 -20.83
CA ASP A 639 16.40 -6.83 -21.76
C ASP A 639 17.83 -7.19 -22.20
N ASP A 640 17.97 -7.51 -23.48
CA ASP A 640 19.27 -7.84 -24.09
C ASP A 640 20.22 -6.63 -24.15
N THR A 641 19.68 -5.41 -24.24
CA THR A 641 20.47 -4.17 -24.23
C THR A 641 21.09 -3.94 -22.88
N ARG A 642 20.31 -4.13 -21.79
CA ARG A 642 20.80 -4.05 -20.41
C ARG A 642 21.82 -5.16 -20.12
N TRP A 643 21.62 -6.36 -20.65
CA TRP A 643 22.62 -7.43 -20.54
C TRP A 643 23.95 -7.05 -21.18
N ALA A 644 23.93 -6.52 -22.40
CA ALA A 644 25.13 -6.07 -23.08
C ALA A 644 25.84 -4.92 -22.32
N ALA A 645 25.07 -3.96 -21.77
CA ALA A 645 25.58 -2.89 -20.93
C ALA A 645 26.23 -3.44 -19.64
N LEU A 646 25.60 -4.43 -18.98
CA LEU A 646 26.16 -5.11 -17.83
C LEU A 646 27.49 -5.77 -18.16
N CYS A 647 27.57 -6.56 -19.23
CA CYS A 647 28.83 -7.21 -19.67
C CYS A 647 29.95 -6.17 -19.88
N GLY A 648 29.59 -4.97 -20.38
CA GLY A 648 30.51 -3.84 -20.51
C GLY A 648 31.03 -3.34 -19.17
N VAL A 649 30.13 -3.12 -18.18
CA VAL A 649 30.50 -2.68 -16.83
C VAL A 649 31.37 -3.73 -16.12
N LEU A 650 31.03 -5.00 -16.26
CA LEU A 650 31.79 -6.13 -15.68
C LEU A 650 33.17 -6.34 -16.33
N GLY A 651 33.47 -5.69 -17.47
CA GLY A 651 34.67 -5.93 -18.27
C GLY A 651 34.70 -7.31 -18.95
N ARG A 652 33.53 -7.89 -19.20
CA ARG A 652 33.31 -9.23 -19.76
C ARG A 652 32.45 -9.20 -21.04
N PRO A 653 32.82 -8.40 -22.07
CA PRO A 653 32.02 -8.26 -23.29
C PRO A 653 31.79 -9.56 -24.07
N GLU A 654 32.65 -10.55 -23.89
CA GLU A 654 32.53 -11.89 -24.49
C GLU A 654 31.26 -12.62 -24.06
N LEU A 655 30.71 -12.35 -22.88
CA LEU A 655 29.49 -13.00 -22.38
C LEU A 655 28.25 -12.67 -23.19
N VAL A 656 28.25 -11.58 -23.95
CA VAL A 656 27.13 -11.22 -24.85
C VAL A 656 26.90 -12.28 -25.92
N ALA A 657 27.99 -12.89 -26.42
CA ALA A 657 27.94 -13.90 -27.47
C ALA A 657 28.05 -15.34 -26.95
N ASP A 658 28.23 -15.53 -25.65
CA ASP A 658 28.28 -16.84 -25.02
C ASP A 658 26.92 -17.52 -25.10
N GLU A 659 26.84 -18.74 -25.60
CA GLU A 659 25.61 -19.49 -25.78
C GLU A 659 24.81 -19.68 -24.49
N HIS A 660 25.49 -19.72 -23.32
CA HIS A 660 24.85 -19.79 -21.99
C HIS A 660 24.11 -18.50 -21.60
N PHE A 661 24.42 -17.36 -22.23
CA PHE A 661 23.90 -16.04 -21.84
C PHE A 661 23.34 -15.24 -23.01
N ALA A 662 23.46 -15.69 -24.25
CA ALA A 662 23.16 -14.92 -25.45
C ALA A 662 21.67 -14.54 -25.57
N THR A 663 20.76 -15.29 -24.98
CA THR A 663 19.32 -14.99 -24.99
C THR A 663 18.79 -14.83 -23.58
N SER A 664 17.71 -14.06 -23.41
CA SER A 664 17.04 -13.92 -22.13
C SER A 664 16.63 -15.27 -21.53
N THR A 665 16.15 -16.22 -22.35
CA THR A 665 15.79 -17.57 -21.89
C THR A 665 17.01 -18.30 -21.35
N ALA A 666 18.12 -18.28 -22.10
CA ALA A 666 19.37 -18.94 -21.67
C ALA A 666 19.89 -18.37 -20.35
N ARG A 667 19.82 -17.03 -20.16
CA ARG A 667 20.18 -16.39 -18.88
C ARG A 667 19.31 -16.85 -17.72
N VAL A 668 18.01 -16.97 -17.92
CA VAL A 668 17.08 -17.45 -16.86
C VAL A 668 17.35 -18.93 -16.54
N GLU A 669 17.63 -19.77 -17.52
CA GLU A 669 17.99 -21.17 -17.33
C GLU A 669 19.35 -21.34 -16.61
N ASN A 670 20.30 -20.43 -16.86
CA ASN A 670 21.64 -20.42 -16.25
C ASN A 670 21.77 -19.30 -15.18
N HIS A 671 20.70 -19.02 -14.42
CA HIS A 671 20.66 -17.90 -13.47
C HIS A 671 21.76 -17.96 -12.41
N ASP A 672 22.13 -19.17 -11.95
CA ASP A 672 23.22 -19.34 -10.97
C ASP A 672 24.56 -18.86 -11.50
N ASP A 673 24.86 -19.12 -12.78
CA ASP A 673 26.09 -18.65 -13.44
C ASP A 673 26.06 -17.13 -13.64
N VAL A 674 24.91 -16.56 -13.98
CA VAL A 674 24.72 -15.10 -14.05
C VAL A 674 24.96 -14.47 -12.68
N ASP A 675 24.36 -15.02 -11.61
CA ASP A 675 24.55 -14.53 -10.24
C ASP A 675 26.01 -14.61 -9.81
N ALA A 676 26.72 -15.69 -10.17
CA ALA A 676 28.14 -15.83 -9.86
C ALA A 676 29.00 -14.74 -10.54
N VAL A 677 28.72 -14.42 -11.81
CA VAL A 677 29.48 -13.40 -12.56
C VAL A 677 29.22 -12.01 -11.96
N ILE A 678 27.97 -11.67 -11.64
CA ILE A 678 27.62 -10.38 -11.04
C ILE A 678 28.21 -10.29 -9.63
N GLY A 679 28.01 -11.33 -8.80
CA GLY A 679 28.49 -11.37 -7.41
C GLY A 679 30.01 -11.26 -7.30
N GLN A 680 30.76 -11.86 -8.22
CA GLN A 680 32.20 -11.71 -8.28
C GLN A 680 32.66 -10.28 -8.50
N TRP A 681 31.97 -9.55 -9.35
CA TRP A 681 32.28 -8.14 -9.63
C TRP A 681 31.86 -7.22 -8.48
N THR A 682 30.64 -7.38 -7.97
CA THR A 682 30.10 -6.52 -6.89
C THR A 682 30.88 -6.68 -5.59
N SER A 683 31.38 -7.88 -5.26
CA SER A 683 32.22 -8.14 -4.07
C SER A 683 33.53 -7.36 -4.07
N GLY A 684 33.97 -6.83 -5.21
CA GLY A 684 35.17 -5.98 -5.33
C GLY A 684 34.85 -4.47 -5.23
N GLN A 685 33.60 -4.08 -5.05
CA GLN A 685 33.13 -2.69 -5.05
C GLN A 685 32.36 -2.40 -3.75
N SER A 686 32.35 -1.12 -3.31
CA SER A 686 31.37 -0.73 -2.31
C SER A 686 29.93 -0.79 -2.89
N MET A 687 28.93 -0.99 -2.03
CA MET A 687 27.53 -1.06 -2.50
C MET A 687 27.09 0.19 -3.27
N HIS A 688 27.63 1.36 -2.90
CA HIS A 688 27.31 2.62 -3.56
C HIS A 688 28.02 2.75 -4.91
N GLU A 689 29.32 2.41 -4.99
CA GLU A 689 30.08 2.47 -6.26
C GLU A 689 29.51 1.49 -7.29
N ALA A 690 29.18 0.24 -6.86
CA ALA A 690 28.56 -0.73 -7.73
C ALA A 690 27.21 -0.26 -8.27
N ALA A 691 26.34 0.27 -7.40
CA ALA A 691 25.03 0.78 -7.81
C ALA A 691 25.13 1.97 -8.76
N GLU A 692 26.05 2.91 -8.53
CA GLU A 692 26.26 4.08 -9.40
C GLU A 692 26.84 3.66 -10.77
N ALA A 693 27.82 2.76 -10.82
CA ALA A 693 28.39 2.26 -12.06
C ALA A 693 27.33 1.57 -12.93
N LEU A 694 26.47 0.73 -12.33
CA LEU A 694 25.40 0.03 -13.02
C LEU A 694 24.30 0.99 -13.49
N SER A 695 23.85 1.88 -12.61
CA SER A 695 22.80 2.87 -12.96
C SER A 695 23.27 3.84 -14.04
N GLY A 696 24.55 4.27 -14.00
CA GLY A 696 25.15 5.10 -15.05
C GLY A 696 25.23 4.41 -16.41
N ALA A 697 25.18 3.08 -16.46
CA ALA A 697 25.09 2.28 -17.68
C ALA A 697 23.64 1.95 -18.10
N GLY A 698 22.63 2.52 -17.44
CA GLY A 698 21.22 2.29 -17.78
C GLY A 698 20.62 1.02 -17.16
N ILE A 699 21.25 0.45 -16.14
CA ILE A 699 20.82 -0.78 -15.47
C ILE A 699 20.18 -0.40 -14.13
N PRO A 700 18.92 -0.79 -13.84
CA PRO A 700 18.33 -0.64 -12.52
C PRO A 700 19.19 -1.30 -11.45
N ALA A 701 19.78 -0.49 -10.57
CA ALA A 701 20.58 -0.96 -9.45
C ALA A 701 20.51 0.02 -8.27
N ALA A 702 20.56 -0.54 -7.05
CA ALA A 702 20.53 0.24 -5.83
C ALA A 702 21.31 -0.44 -4.70
N PRO A 703 21.96 0.34 -3.79
CA PRO A 703 22.44 -0.22 -2.53
C PRO A 703 21.27 -0.73 -1.70
N THR A 704 21.45 -1.82 -0.92
CA THR A 704 20.48 -2.20 0.09
C THR A 704 20.69 -1.35 1.33
N VAL A 705 19.99 -0.22 1.35
CA VAL A 705 20.16 0.80 2.40
C VAL A 705 19.52 0.31 3.70
N ASN A 706 20.19 0.52 4.84
CA ASN A 706 19.57 0.32 6.14
C ASN A 706 18.40 1.29 6.34
N ALA A 707 17.30 0.82 6.89
CA ALA A 707 16.07 1.62 7.01
C ALA A 707 16.25 2.92 7.82
N TYR A 708 17.19 2.98 8.76
CA TYR A 708 17.51 4.20 9.50
C TYR A 708 18.20 5.26 8.62
N LEU A 709 18.97 4.82 7.64
CA LEU A 709 19.74 5.66 6.73
C LEU A 709 19.01 5.97 5.41
N SER A 710 17.86 5.36 5.18
CA SER A 710 17.10 5.54 3.92
C SER A 710 16.64 6.99 3.68
N GLY A 711 16.57 7.80 4.74
CA GLY A 711 16.30 9.24 4.66
C GLY A 711 17.47 10.09 4.16
N ASP A 712 18.70 9.59 4.23
CA ASP A 712 19.92 10.29 3.83
C ASP A 712 20.14 10.20 2.31
N SER A 713 19.08 10.48 1.55
CA SER A 713 19.05 10.42 0.10
C SER A 713 19.21 11.81 -0.50
N PRO A 714 20.23 12.06 -1.34
CA PRO A 714 20.39 13.35 -2.01
C PRO A 714 19.21 13.68 -2.92
N HIS A 715 18.51 12.67 -3.38
CA HIS A 715 17.30 12.85 -4.20
C HIS A 715 16.11 13.34 -3.36
N LEU A 716 15.84 12.70 -2.22
CA LEU A 716 14.76 13.11 -1.31
C LEU A 716 15.04 14.50 -0.71
N GLU A 717 16.31 14.81 -0.42
CA GLU A 717 16.74 16.15 0.03
C GLU A 717 16.47 17.20 -1.05
N ALA A 718 16.95 16.97 -2.28
CA ALA A 718 16.77 17.90 -3.39
C ALA A 718 15.27 18.14 -3.72
N ARG A 719 14.44 17.14 -3.54
CA ARG A 719 12.98 17.25 -3.71
C ARG A 719 12.28 17.91 -2.51
N GLY A 720 12.94 18.02 -1.36
CA GLY A 720 12.33 18.54 -0.12
C GLY A 720 11.27 17.58 0.46
N TYR A 721 11.49 16.26 0.33
CA TYR A 721 10.53 15.26 0.74
C TYR A 721 10.27 15.26 2.26
N PHE A 722 11.30 15.51 3.08
CA PHE A 722 11.13 15.64 4.52
C PHE A 722 10.85 17.08 4.94
N GLN A 723 9.75 17.30 5.64
CA GLN A 723 9.37 18.55 6.25
C GLN A 723 9.60 18.48 7.76
N SER A 724 10.45 19.36 8.31
CA SER A 724 10.70 19.38 9.76
C SER A 724 9.67 20.21 10.51
N ALA A 725 9.22 19.72 11.66
CA ALA A 725 8.38 20.45 12.60
C ALA A 725 8.90 20.26 14.04
N ASP A 726 8.67 21.26 14.89
CA ASP A 726 9.09 21.25 16.29
C ASP A 726 7.98 20.65 17.16
N HIS A 727 8.17 19.41 17.62
CA HIS A 727 7.25 18.73 18.54
C HIS A 727 7.53 19.20 19.97
N PRO A 728 6.49 19.51 20.79
CA PRO A 728 6.66 20.09 22.13
C PRO A 728 7.54 19.26 23.08
N VAL A 729 7.58 17.94 22.90
CA VAL A 729 8.32 17.01 23.76
C VAL A 729 9.52 16.39 23.04
N ALA A 730 9.34 15.93 21.79
CA ALA A 730 10.38 15.21 21.05
C ALA A 730 11.38 16.15 20.34
N GLY A 731 11.14 17.47 20.33
CA GLY A 731 11.96 18.45 19.63
C GLY A 731 11.74 18.42 18.09
N ARG A 732 12.78 18.75 17.34
CA ARG A 732 12.69 18.85 15.88
C ARG A 732 12.68 17.47 15.23
N VAL A 733 11.61 17.15 14.52
CA VAL A 733 11.37 15.85 13.87
C VAL A 733 11.20 16.06 12.36
N PRO A 734 11.90 15.29 11.50
CA PRO A 734 11.68 15.26 10.05
C PRO A 734 10.53 14.32 9.71
N TYR A 735 9.42 14.87 9.25
CA TYR A 735 8.25 14.12 8.82
C TYR A 735 8.30 13.88 7.31
N PRO A 736 7.99 12.66 6.82
CA PRO A 736 7.84 12.44 5.39
C PRO A 736 6.63 13.21 4.85
N SER A 737 6.78 13.84 3.70
CA SER A 737 5.67 14.39 2.94
C SER A 737 4.78 13.26 2.39
N ALA A 738 3.57 13.59 1.95
CA ALA A 738 2.80 12.65 1.15
C ALA A 738 3.59 12.25 -0.11
N PRO A 739 3.44 10.99 -0.61
CA PRO A 739 4.20 10.50 -1.76
C PRO A 739 3.67 11.05 -3.09
N PHE A 740 3.14 12.27 -3.07
CA PHE A 740 2.62 12.95 -4.26
C PHE A 740 2.82 14.47 -4.16
N ARG A 741 2.84 15.09 -5.33
CA ARG A 741 2.86 16.53 -5.49
C ARG A 741 1.69 17.01 -6.33
N ILE A 742 1.09 18.14 -5.96
CA ILE A 742 0.10 18.84 -6.77
C ILE A 742 0.79 20.05 -7.42
N ASP A 743 0.76 20.12 -8.74
CA ASP A 743 1.40 21.17 -9.52
C ASP A 743 2.89 21.38 -9.12
N GLY A 744 3.61 20.27 -8.92
CA GLY A 744 5.03 20.23 -8.57
C GLY A 744 5.36 20.56 -7.11
N ARG A 745 4.38 20.62 -6.19
CA ARG A 745 4.59 21.01 -4.80
C ARG A 745 4.01 19.96 -3.84
N TYR A 746 4.74 19.67 -2.78
CA TYR A 746 4.16 18.98 -1.62
C TYR A 746 3.18 19.89 -0.89
N LEU A 747 2.15 19.30 -0.34
CA LEU A 747 1.24 20.01 0.54
C LEU A 747 1.91 20.25 1.91
N PRO A 748 1.60 21.37 2.59
CA PRO A 748 2.19 21.66 3.89
C PRO A 748 1.84 20.60 4.93
N LEU A 749 2.82 20.25 5.77
CA LEU A 749 2.64 19.31 6.88
C LEU A 749 1.56 19.76 7.87
N GLY A 750 1.38 21.05 8.08
CA GLY A 750 0.40 21.62 9.02
C GLY A 750 0.85 21.65 10.48
N GLY A 751 1.88 20.88 10.85
CA GLY A 751 2.42 20.81 12.22
C GLY A 751 3.02 19.46 12.57
N PRO A 752 3.60 19.30 13.77
CA PRO A 752 4.05 18.00 14.27
C PRO A 752 2.88 17.09 14.60
N ALA A 753 3.16 15.83 14.93
CA ALA A 753 2.16 14.95 15.55
C ALA A 753 1.68 15.56 16.89
N PRO A 754 0.40 15.46 17.24
CA PRO A 754 -0.10 16.05 18.47
C PRO A 754 0.32 15.24 19.70
N THR A 755 0.59 15.92 20.81
CA THR A 755 0.64 15.27 22.12
C THR A 755 -0.75 14.78 22.52
N LEU A 756 -0.83 13.87 23.49
CA LEU A 756 -2.11 13.30 23.91
C LEU A 756 -3.05 14.41 24.43
N GLY A 757 -4.19 14.59 23.76
CA GLY A 757 -5.21 15.57 24.13
C GLY A 757 -4.84 17.04 23.90
N GLN A 758 -3.83 17.32 23.09
CA GLN A 758 -3.25 18.67 22.89
C GLN A 758 -4.28 19.76 22.62
N HIS A 759 -5.33 19.45 21.88
CA HIS A 759 -6.30 20.44 21.38
C HIS A 759 -7.69 20.28 22.05
N THR A 760 -7.76 19.56 23.20
CA THR A 760 -9.05 19.26 23.83
C THR A 760 -9.81 20.53 24.22
N GLU A 761 -9.15 21.48 24.90
CA GLU A 761 -9.79 22.74 25.32
C GLU A 761 -10.25 23.59 24.13
N GLU A 762 -9.40 23.70 23.08
CA GLU A 762 -9.69 24.45 21.88
C GLU A 762 -10.94 23.88 21.16
N VAL A 763 -10.95 22.57 20.90
CA VAL A 763 -12.07 21.91 20.20
C VAL A 763 -13.37 21.97 21.02
N LEU A 764 -13.31 21.72 22.32
CA LEU A 764 -14.49 21.80 23.17
C LEU A 764 -15.03 23.22 23.29
N GLY A 765 -14.15 24.21 23.39
CA GLY A 765 -14.52 25.62 23.46
C GLY A 765 -14.97 26.19 22.13
N GLU A 766 -14.14 26.16 21.11
CA GLU A 766 -14.38 26.83 19.83
C GLU A 766 -15.37 26.08 18.93
N LEU A 767 -15.22 24.75 18.82
CA LEU A 767 -16.06 23.96 17.93
C LEU A 767 -17.40 23.56 18.60
N LEU A 768 -17.36 23.17 19.86
CA LEU A 768 -18.55 22.72 20.58
C LEU A 768 -19.17 23.80 21.48
N GLY A 769 -18.53 24.97 21.64
CA GLY A 769 -19.08 26.12 22.36
C GLY A 769 -19.25 25.92 23.88
N LEU A 770 -18.38 25.07 24.50
CA LEU A 770 -18.34 24.92 25.96
C LEU A 770 -17.56 26.09 26.57
N ASP A 771 -18.03 26.59 27.73
CA ASP A 771 -17.26 27.55 28.49
C ASP A 771 -16.16 26.91 29.33
N GLY A 772 -15.22 27.71 29.84
CA GLY A 772 -14.07 27.19 30.58
C GLY A 772 -14.42 26.49 31.89
N GLU A 773 -15.56 26.79 32.51
CA GLU A 773 -16.04 26.12 33.72
C GLU A 773 -16.51 24.70 33.38
N ALA A 774 -17.31 24.55 32.30
CA ALA A 774 -17.78 23.25 31.82
C ALA A 774 -16.59 22.35 31.36
N ILE A 775 -15.57 22.92 30.69
CA ILE A 775 -14.38 22.16 30.28
C ILE A 775 -13.59 21.69 31.50
N THR A 776 -13.44 22.55 32.53
CA THR A 776 -12.73 22.22 33.76
C THR A 776 -13.43 21.08 34.53
N ASP A 777 -14.76 21.14 34.61
CA ASP A 777 -15.59 20.10 35.24
C ASP A 777 -15.46 18.75 34.55
N LEU A 778 -15.41 18.75 33.21
CA LEU A 778 -15.16 17.53 32.41
C LEU A 778 -13.76 16.98 32.63
N GLY A 779 -12.74 17.84 32.74
CA GLY A 779 -11.38 17.43 32.99
C GLY A 779 -11.13 16.85 34.41
N ALA A 780 -12.00 17.15 35.36
CA ALA A 780 -11.94 16.63 36.73
C ALA A 780 -12.57 15.22 36.87
N ARG A 781 -13.27 14.71 35.87
CA ARG A 781 -13.94 13.40 35.83
C ARG A 781 -13.18 12.42 34.95
#